data_5e39ad3a7b3e238e59be1fe4510a8962
#
_entry.id   5e39ad3a7b3e238e59be1fe4510a8962
#
_cell.length_a   1.000
_cell.length_b   1.000
_cell.length_c   1.000
_cell.angle_alpha   90.00
_cell.angle_beta   90.00
_cell.angle_gamma   90.00
#
_symmetry.space_group_name_H-M   'P 1'
#
loop_
_entity.id
_entity.type
_entity.pdbx_description
1 polymer ?
#
loop_
_entity_poly.entity_id
_entity_poly.type
_entity_poly.pdbx_seq_one_letter_code
_entity_poly.pdbx_strand_id
1 'polypeptide(L)'
;MKLTNHGVFLCGGVPQSSASIRPEDGRRLTMAYRILQAHNQSGDEKKLRIRFDAMLSHDITYVGIIQQARASGMREFPIPYALTNCHNSLCAVGGTINEDDHVFGLSAAKKYGGIYVPANQSVIHSYAREQMAACGAMILGSDSHTRYGALGTMAVGEGGPELAKQLLRHTWDADLPEVVLVYLTGKPRRGVGPHDVALALVQATFASGFVKNRVLEFAGPGVAGLPIDFRNGIDVMTTETTCLSSIWQTDEETKRFFEIHGRPEAYQELAPGDGAYYDRMVEIDLSAVEPMIALPFHPSNAYPIREFLANAEDLLAGVEAEAKKRWPKADVHLLGKIHDGAVWADQGIIAGCAGGMFDNIDEAAQIMRGGSIGDSYFSMNVYPTSVPVSLALTRMGVTAQLLETGAIIKPSFCGPCFGAGDVPANNGLSLRHTTRNFPNREGSKPGEGQFAGVCLMDARSIAATAKNGGRITPADALDYEPERHPYVFDKTVYARRVYNGFGHPQPETKLIMGPNITDWPKMYELGENLLLELAAVIHDPVTTTDELIPSGETSSYRSNPLRLAEFTLSRRVPDYVPRAKKIAALEAERRADSSPEALRAVLAHFGDADALMKTTQFGSCVFANKPGDGSAREQAASCQKVLGGFANICYEFATKRYRSNCINWGMLPFTLDADTPFDHQPGDYVFVPDVRKLVGQGSEDFPAMVLRADGSKTPHVRHVRGLTDDEREILLDGCLMNYYAKRG
;
A
#
# COMPACT_ATOMS: atom_id res chain seq x y z
N MET A 1 19.46 -12.64 10.45
CA MET A 1 19.75 -11.39 9.69
C MET A 1 20.68 -10.50 10.46
N LYS A 2 21.53 -9.71 9.75
CA LYS A 2 22.46 -8.76 10.38
C LYS A 2 22.26 -7.38 9.74
N LEU A 3 22.14 -6.36 10.58
CA LEU A 3 21.98 -4.98 10.16
C LEU A 3 23.27 -4.19 10.35
N THR A 4 23.74 -3.51 9.30
CA THR A 4 24.92 -2.63 9.32
C THR A 4 24.46 -1.19 9.10
N ASN A 5 24.59 -0.36 10.12
CA ASN A 5 24.08 1.01 10.16
C ASN A 5 25.15 2.06 9.76
N HIS A 6 26.05 1.71 8.87
CA HIS A 6 27.05 2.61 8.29
C HIS A 6 27.30 2.23 6.83
N GLY A 7 27.97 3.11 6.10
CA GLY A 7 28.24 2.89 4.69
C GLY A 7 29.07 1.65 4.39
N VAL A 8 28.75 0.98 3.30
CA VAL A 8 29.43 -0.23 2.81
C VAL A 8 29.72 -0.09 1.32
N PHE A 9 30.85 -0.63 0.87
CA PHE A 9 31.20 -0.77 -0.54
C PHE A 9 31.06 -2.22 -0.97
N LEU A 10 30.55 -2.45 -2.16
CA LEU A 10 30.52 -3.78 -2.78
C LEU A 10 31.68 -3.91 -3.76
N CYS A 11 32.77 -4.55 -3.32
CA CYS A 11 33.99 -4.72 -4.12
C CYS A 11 34.21 -6.20 -4.46
N GLY A 12 34.36 -6.51 -5.75
CA GLY A 12 34.45 -7.90 -6.20
C GLY A 12 33.24 -8.76 -5.77
N GLY A 13 32.05 -8.15 -5.63
CA GLY A 13 30.85 -8.83 -5.15
C GLY A 13 30.81 -9.10 -3.64
N VAL A 14 31.75 -8.57 -2.86
CA VAL A 14 31.82 -8.76 -1.40
C VAL A 14 31.71 -7.41 -0.69
N PRO A 15 30.84 -7.30 0.36
CA PRO A 15 30.72 -6.08 1.16
C PRO A 15 32.02 -5.77 1.93
N GLN A 16 32.47 -4.51 1.87
CA GLN A 16 33.66 -4.01 2.55
C GLN A 16 33.36 -2.66 3.22
N SER A 17 34.06 -2.38 4.35
CA SER A 17 33.91 -1.13 5.08
C SER A 17 34.63 0.06 4.43
N SER A 18 35.56 -0.20 3.52
CA SER A 18 36.35 0.82 2.82
C SER A 18 36.71 0.38 1.39
N ALA A 19 36.90 1.32 0.50
CA ALA A 19 37.37 1.10 -0.87
C ALA A 19 38.25 2.28 -1.32
N SER A 20 38.90 2.15 -2.46
CA SER A 20 39.69 3.23 -3.09
C SER A 20 38.83 4.33 -3.72
N ILE A 21 37.55 4.08 -3.92
CA ILE A 21 36.55 5.00 -4.48
C ILE A 21 35.88 5.82 -3.37
N ARG A 22 35.54 7.08 -3.64
CA ARG A 22 34.79 7.92 -2.71
C ARG A 22 33.33 7.47 -2.64
N PRO A 23 32.63 7.62 -1.49
CA PRO A 23 31.22 7.26 -1.38
C PRO A 23 30.30 7.89 -2.43
N GLU A 24 30.53 9.17 -2.78
CA GLU A 24 29.73 9.88 -3.79
C GLU A 24 29.87 9.27 -5.18
N ASP A 25 31.09 8.86 -5.56
CA ASP A 25 31.33 8.20 -6.85
C ASP A 25 30.80 6.76 -6.83
N GLY A 26 30.95 6.06 -5.70
CA GLY A 26 30.40 4.72 -5.50
C GLY A 26 28.86 4.67 -5.55
N ARG A 27 28.14 5.71 -5.08
CA ARG A 27 26.68 5.81 -5.21
C ARG A 27 26.20 5.73 -6.65
N ARG A 28 26.95 6.34 -7.58
CA ARG A 28 26.64 6.34 -9.03
C ARG A 28 26.74 4.94 -9.65
N LEU A 29 27.38 4.00 -8.98
CA LEU A 29 27.55 2.63 -9.42
C LEU A 29 26.40 1.70 -8.98
N THR A 30 25.49 2.15 -8.11
CA THR A 30 24.30 1.37 -7.73
C THR A 30 23.31 1.27 -8.90
N MET A 31 22.56 0.18 -8.98
CA MET A 31 21.51 0.01 -9.99
C MET A 31 20.43 1.06 -9.80
N ALA A 32 20.03 1.30 -8.55
CA ALA A 32 19.01 2.27 -8.19
C ALA A 32 19.35 3.69 -8.70
N TYR A 33 20.57 4.17 -8.46
CA TYR A 33 21.00 5.49 -8.94
C TYR A 33 20.92 5.57 -10.47
N ARG A 34 21.46 4.57 -11.17
CA ARG A 34 21.50 4.57 -12.64
C ARG A 34 20.10 4.60 -13.26
N ILE A 35 19.15 3.81 -12.71
CA ILE A 35 17.77 3.78 -13.18
C ILE A 35 17.09 5.13 -12.90
N LEU A 36 17.23 5.68 -11.69
CA LEU A 36 16.63 6.97 -11.33
C LEU A 36 17.15 8.10 -12.22
N GLN A 37 18.47 8.16 -12.48
CA GLN A 37 19.03 9.21 -13.31
C GLN A 37 18.65 9.05 -14.80
N ALA A 38 18.46 7.83 -15.29
CA ALA A 38 18.00 7.61 -16.67
C ALA A 38 16.56 8.15 -16.90
N HIS A 39 15.74 8.23 -15.85
CA HIS A 39 14.34 8.73 -15.91
C HIS A 39 14.21 10.17 -15.40
N ASN A 40 15.30 10.79 -14.94
CA ASN A 40 15.30 12.12 -14.35
C ASN A 40 15.30 13.22 -15.41
N GLN A 41 14.33 14.11 -15.38
CA GLN A 41 14.17 15.24 -16.29
C GLN A 41 14.66 16.58 -15.70
N SER A 42 15.10 16.60 -14.43
CA SER A 42 15.44 17.86 -13.75
C SER A 42 16.79 18.45 -14.14
N GLY A 43 17.74 17.61 -14.57
CA GLY A 43 19.15 17.98 -14.68
C GLY A 43 19.90 18.12 -13.35
N ASP A 44 19.24 17.96 -12.21
CA ASP A 44 19.81 17.92 -10.85
C ASP A 44 19.85 16.47 -10.37
N GLU A 45 21.03 15.96 -10.02
CA GLU A 45 21.21 14.57 -9.57
C GLU A 45 20.54 14.29 -8.21
N LYS A 46 20.25 15.32 -7.42
CA LYS A 46 19.70 15.21 -6.05
C LYS A 46 18.21 15.51 -5.97
N LYS A 47 17.70 16.39 -6.83
CA LYS A 47 16.28 16.78 -6.91
C LYS A 47 15.69 16.20 -8.18
N LEU A 48 15.11 15.01 -8.06
CA LEU A 48 14.65 14.23 -9.19
C LEU A 48 13.28 14.69 -9.67
N ARG A 49 13.09 14.70 -11.00
CA ARG A 49 11.81 14.84 -11.69
C ARG A 49 11.62 13.63 -12.61
N ILE A 50 10.95 12.61 -12.12
CA ILE A 50 10.88 11.30 -12.77
C ILE A 50 9.69 11.21 -13.71
N ARG A 51 9.93 10.72 -14.94
CA ARG A 51 8.91 10.20 -15.84
C ARG A 51 8.97 8.68 -15.86
N PHE A 52 7.82 8.06 -15.70
CA PHE A 52 7.68 6.61 -15.73
C PHE A 52 7.43 6.11 -17.16
N ASP A 53 7.85 4.87 -17.44
CA ASP A 53 7.64 4.21 -18.74
C ASP A 53 6.23 3.66 -18.89
N ALA A 54 5.60 3.26 -17.78
CA ALA A 54 4.26 2.69 -17.77
C ALA A 54 3.56 2.94 -16.44
N MET A 55 2.24 2.79 -16.47
CA MET A 55 1.38 2.91 -15.29
C MET A 55 0.40 1.76 -15.19
N LEU A 56 -0.07 1.50 -13.95
CA LEU A 56 -1.15 0.56 -13.72
C LEU A 56 -2.00 0.94 -12.51
N SER A 57 -3.29 0.62 -12.60
CA SER A 57 -4.26 0.85 -11.53
C SER A 57 -5.30 -0.26 -11.48
N HIS A 58 -5.90 -0.42 -10.32
CA HIS A 58 -6.98 -1.39 -10.12
C HIS A 58 -8.36 -0.71 -10.01
N ASP A 59 -9.39 -1.51 -10.08
CA ASP A 59 -10.81 -1.09 -10.16
C ASP A 59 -11.31 -0.24 -8.98
N ILE A 60 -10.65 -0.24 -7.84
CA ILE A 60 -10.99 0.67 -6.73
C ILE A 60 -10.24 2.02 -6.79
N THR A 61 -9.46 2.31 -7.83
CA THR A 61 -8.67 3.56 -7.94
C THR A 61 -8.75 4.23 -9.31
N TYR A 62 -8.76 3.49 -10.43
CA TYR A 62 -8.60 4.10 -11.74
C TYR A 62 -9.75 5.07 -12.12
N VAL A 63 -10.98 4.84 -11.65
CA VAL A 63 -12.09 5.74 -11.94
C VAL A 63 -11.80 7.14 -11.42
N GLY A 64 -11.44 7.25 -10.14
CA GLY A 64 -11.11 8.54 -9.51
C GLY A 64 -9.88 9.21 -10.14
N ILE A 65 -8.85 8.43 -10.50
CA ILE A 65 -7.64 8.93 -11.17
C ILE A 65 -7.98 9.52 -12.55
N ILE A 66 -8.75 8.78 -13.35
CA ILE A 66 -9.15 9.22 -14.69
C ILE A 66 -10.06 10.46 -14.61
N GLN A 67 -10.98 10.50 -13.66
CA GLN A 67 -11.84 11.68 -13.47
C GLN A 67 -11.03 12.90 -13.05
N GLN A 68 -10.03 12.73 -12.17
CA GLN A 68 -9.13 13.81 -11.76
C GLN A 68 -8.31 14.33 -12.95
N ALA A 69 -7.68 13.43 -13.71
CA ALA A 69 -6.89 13.81 -14.88
C ALA A 69 -7.76 14.45 -15.97
N ARG A 70 -8.98 13.94 -16.19
CA ARG A 70 -9.97 14.52 -17.13
C ARG A 70 -10.38 15.93 -16.74
N ALA A 71 -10.68 16.15 -15.45
CA ALA A 71 -11.01 17.48 -14.94
C ALA A 71 -9.87 18.49 -15.11
N SER A 72 -8.63 18.00 -15.22
CA SER A 72 -7.41 18.78 -15.45
C SER A 72 -7.00 18.85 -16.92
N GLY A 73 -7.84 18.42 -17.87
CA GLY A 73 -7.62 18.61 -19.33
C GLY A 73 -6.99 17.43 -20.06
N MET A 74 -6.86 16.24 -19.46
CA MET A 74 -6.33 15.05 -20.14
C MET A 74 -7.11 14.69 -21.40
N ARG A 75 -6.41 14.38 -22.49
CA ARG A 75 -7.00 14.00 -23.80
C ARG A 75 -6.73 12.55 -24.20
N GLU A 76 -5.59 11.98 -23.76
CA GLU A 76 -5.14 10.62 -24.05
C GLU A 76 -4.23 10.11 -22.93
N PHE A 77 -4.00 8.82 -22.87
CA PHE A 77 -2.97 8.25 -21.98
C PHE A 77 -1.61 8.37 -22.68
N PRO A 78 -0.67 9.14 -22.12
CA PRO A 78 0.59 9.46 -22.79
C PRO A 78 1.62 8.32 -22.74
N ILE A 79 1.42 7.35 -21.87
CA ILE A 79 2.25 6.16 -21.66
C ILE A 79 1.32 4.94 -21.49
N PRO A 80 1.81 3.69 -21.66
CA PRO A 80 1.03 2.50 -21.41
C PRO A 80 0.39 2.54 -20.02
N TYR A 81 -0.95 2.49 -19.96
CA TYR A 81 -1.70 2.51 -18.71
C TYR A 81 -2.66 1.33 -18.66
N ALA A 82 -2.39 0.39 -17.74
CA ALA A 82 -3.23 -0.79 -17.54
C ALA A 82 -4.27 -0.56 -16.44
N LEU A 83 -5.53 -0.76 -16.79
CA LEU A 83 -6.70 -0.73 -15.90
C LEU A 83 -7.07 -2.17 -15.58
N THR A 84 -6.78 -2.62 -14.36
CA THR A 84 -7.00 -4.01 -13.92
C THR A 84 -8.23 -4.11 -13.01
N ASN A 85 -9.00 -5.17 -13.14
CA ASN A 85 -10.23 -5.39 -12.39
C ASN A 85 -10.08 -6.56 -11.42
N CYS A 86 -9.15 -6.43 -10.47
CA CYS A 86 -8.74 -7.51 -9.61
C CYS A 86 -9.07 -7.33 -8.12
N HIS A 87 -9.46 -6.13 -7.68
CA HIS A 87 -9.81 -5.88 -6.28
C HIS A 87 -11.28 -6.11 -6.01
N ASN A 88 -12.18 -5.50 -6.76
CA ASN A 88 -13.61 -5.78 -6.66
C ASN A 88 -14.04 -7.00 -7.48
N SER A 89 -13.46 -7.21 -8.66
CA SER A 89 -13.65 -8.41 -9.50
C SER A 89 -15.09 -8.89 -9.60
N LEU A 90 -16.05 -7.99 -9.81
CA LEU A 90 -17.49 -8.28 -9.87
C LEU A 90 -18.13 -8.70 -8.53
N CYS A 91 -17.43 -8.52 -7.42
CA CYS A 91 -17.97 -8.77 -6.09
C CYS A 91 -18.83 -7.60 -5.62
N ALA A 92 -20.00 -7.42 -6.23
CA ALA A 92 -20.90 -6.32 -5.91
C ALA A 92 -21.48 -6.41 -4.49
N VAL A 93 -21.63 -5.23 -3.84
CA VAL A 93 -22.27 -5.09 -2.53
C VAL A 93 -23.70 -4.61 -2.71
N GLY A 94 -24.59 -5.54 -3.04
CA GLY A 94 -26.02 -5.25 -3.15
C GLY A 94 -26.44 -4.44 -4.39
N GLY A 95 -25.77 -4.59 -5.54
CA GLY A 95 -26.14 -3.88 -6.77
C GLY A 95 -25.13 -4.01 -7.90
N THR A 96 -25.26 -3.20 -8.94
CA THR A 96 -24.42 -3.20 -10.16
C THR A 96 -23.09 -2.46 -9.99
N ILE A 97 -22.82 -1.94 -8.83
CA ILE A 97 -21.81 -0.92 -8.51
C ILE A 97 -20.40 -1.24 -9.02
N ASN A 98 -19.94 -2.49 -8.88
CA ASN A 98 -18.60 -2.87 -9.31
C ASN A 98 -18.53 -3.08 -10.83
N GLU A 99 -19.61 -3.59 -11.43
CA GLU A 99 -19.70 -3.75 -12.87
C GLU A 99 -19.73 -2.40 -13.57
N ASP A 100 -20.40 -1.40 -13.00
CA ASP A 100 -20.41 -0.03 -13.52
C ASP A 100 -18.98 0.55 -13.60
N ASP A 101 -18.14 0.32 -12.59
CA ASP A 101 -16.73 0.71 -12.61
C ASP A 101 -15.94 0.02 -13.73
N HIS A 102 -16.22 -1.28 -13.98
CA HIS A 102 -15.57 -2.05 -15.04
C HIS A 102 -16.01 -1.55 -16.43
N VAL A 103 -17.29 -1.27 -16.61
CA VAL A 103 -17.83 -0.70 -17.87
C VAL A 103 -17.24 0.69 -18.14
N PHE A 104 -17.13 1.54 -17.10
CA PHE A 104 -16.40 2.80 -17.20
C PHE A 104 -14.96 2.58 -17.63
N GLY A 105 -14.23 1.66 -16.97
CA GLY A 105 -12.84 1.35 -17.26
C GLY A 105 -12.59 0.95 -18.71
N LEU A 106 -13.42 0.07 -19.28
CA LEU A 106 -13.32 -0.31 -20.69
C LEU A 106 -13.60 0.88 -21.62
N SER A 107 -14.63 1.69 -21.31
CA SER A 107 -14.97 2.88 -22.11
C SER A 107 -13.83 3.92 -22.06
N ALA A 108 -13.18 4.07 -20.91
CA ALA A 108 -12.04 4.96 -20.72
C ALA A 108 -10.80 4.44 -21.47
N ALA A 109 -10.51 3.14 -21.40
CA ALA A 109 -9.41 2.54 -22.14
C ALA A 109 -9.55 2.73 -23.65
N LYS A 110 -10.77 2.59 -24.19
CA LYS A 110 -11.05 2.89 -25.58
C LYS A 110 -10.87 4.35 -25.92
N LYS A 111 -11.47 5.23 -25.12
CA LYS A 111 -11.45 6.67 -25.34
C LYS A 111 -10.05 7.26 -25.35
N TYR A 112 -9.25 6.89 -24.33
CA TYR A 112 -7.94 7.50 -24.07
C TYR A 112 -6.75 6.66 -24.54
N GLY A 113 -6.99 5.47 -25.12
CA GLY A 113 -5.91 4.60 -25.62
C GLY A 113 -5.19 3.85 -24.50
N GLY A 114 -5.94 3.13 -23.64
CA GLY A 114 -5.40 2.35 -22.54
C GLY A 114 -5.46 0.85 -22.75
N ILE A 115 -5.02 0.14 -21.73
CA ILE A 115 -5.09 -1.32 -21.65
C ILE A 115 -6.15 -1.67 -20.60
N TYR A 116 -7.11 -2.54 -20.93
CA TYR A 116 -8.15 -2.97 -20.00
C TYR A 116 -8.05 -4.48 -19.75
N VAL A 117 -7.80 -4.85 -18.51
CA VAL A 117 -7.69 -6.23 -18.04
C VAL A 117 -8.99 -6.60 -17.31
N PRO A 118 -9.85 -7.46 -17.89
CA PRO A 118 -11.13 -7.82 -17.28
C PRO A 118 -10.98 -8.50 -15.92
N ALA A 119 -12.06 -8.51 -15.15
CA ALA A 119 -12.14 -9.20 -13.87
C ALA A 119 -11.70 -10.66 -13.96
N ASN A 120 -11.06 -11.15 -12.91
CA ASN A 120 -10.59 -12.52 -12.76
C ASN A 120 -9.55 -13.00 -13.79
N GLN A 121 -8.98 -12.11 -14.61
CA GLN A 121 -7.93 -12.49 -15.56
C GLN A 121 -6.54 -12.52 -14.90
N SER A 122 -6.26 -11.54 -14.06
CA SER A 122 -4.98 -11.45 -13.32
C SER A 122 -5.12 -10.47 -12.17
N VAL A 123 -4.40 -10.71 -11.08
CA VAL A 123 -4.14 -9.64 -10.11
C VAL A 123 -3.19 -8.62 -10.73
N ILE A 124 -3.32 -7.34 -10.31
CA ILE A 124 -2.59 -6.21 -10.90
C ILE A 124 -1.09 -6.48 -11.06
N HIS A 125 -0.42 -6.95 -10.02
CA HIS A 125 1.05 -7.11 -10.04
C HIS A 125 1.51 -8.28 -10.89
N SER A 126 0.71 -9.34 -11.03
CA SER A 126 1.04 -10.44 -11.92
C SER A 126 0.89 -10.03 -13.37
N TYR A 127 -0.16 -9.30 -13.74
CA TYR A 127 -0.26 -8.72 -15.07
C TYR A 127 0.95 -7.83 -15.41
N ALA A 128 1.34 -6.98 -14.46
CA ALA A 128 2.51 -6.11 -14.66
C ALA A 128 3.81 -6.91 -14.87
N ARG A 129 4.06 -7.93 -14.05
CA ARG A 129 5.23 -8.81 -14.18
C ARG A 129 5.25 -9.54 -15.52
N GLU A 130 4.12 -10.13 -15.89
CA GLU A 130 3.98 -10.94 -17.10
C GLU A 130 4.00 -10.10 -18.39
N GLN A 131 3.48 -8.85 -18.38
CA GLN A 131 3.22 -8.09 -19.60
C GLN A 131 3.92 -6.71 -19.69
N MET A 132 4.35 -6.10 -18.58
CA MET A 132 4.80 -4.70 -18.60
C MET A 132 6.22 -4.50 -18.06
N ALA A 133 6.67 -5.30 -17.10
CA ALA A 133 8.00 -5.19 -16.51
C ALA A 133 9.12 -5.36 -17.56
N ALA A 134 10.18 -4.57 -17.46
CA ALA A 134 11.37 -4.67 -18.26
C ALA A 134 12.59 -4.20 -17.44
N CYS A 135 13.75 -4.81 -17.65
CA CYS A 135 14.97 -4.44 -16.93
C CYS A 135 15.36 -2.98 -17.21
N GLY A 136 15.63 -2.22 -16.17
CA GLY A 136 15.97 -0.80 -16.26
C GLY A 136 14.78 0.15 -16.38
N ALA A 137 13.56 -0.35 -16.55
CA ALA A 137 12.35 0.48 -16.62
C ALA A 137 11.86 0.95 -15.25
N MET A 138 11.02 2.00 -15.25
CA MET A 138 10.31 2.48 -14.09
C MET A 138 8.78 2.43 -14.30
N ILE A 139 8.06 1.88 -13.33
CA ILE A 139 6.59 1.75 -13.38
C ILE A 139 5.96 2.42 -12.16
N LEU A 140 4.89 3.22 -12.40
CA LEU A 140 4.08 3.83 -11.36
C LEU A 140 2.74 3.10 -11.23
N GLY A 141 2.38 2.70 -10.02
CA GLY A 141 1.11 2.03 -9.75
C GLY A 141 0.28 2.70 -8.66
N SER A 142 -1.04 2.55 -8.72
CA SER A 142 -1.94 3.04 -7.68
C SER A 142 -2.00 2.11 -6.45
N ASP A 143 -1.43 0.92 -6.54
CA ASP A 143 -1.32 -0.03 -5.42
C ASP A 143 0.03 0.08 -4.71
N SER A 144 0.01 -0.07 -3.39
CA SER A 144 1.22 0.02 -2.57
C SER A 144 2.24 -1.09 -2.81
N HIS A 145 1.79 -2.26 -3.28
CA HIS A 145 2.65 -3.41 -3.60
C HIS A 145 3.19 -3.37 -5.03
N THR A 146 3.19 -2.20 -5.67
CA THR A 146 3.84 -1.98 -6.96
C THR A 146 5.35 -2.13 -6.79
N ARG A 147 5.82 -3.39 -6.92
CA ARG A 147 7.19 -3.86 -6.75
C ARG A 147 7.52 -4.89 -7.83
N TYR A 148 8.48 -4.59 -8.68
CA TYR A 148 8.90 -5.46 -9.79
C TYR A 148 10.42 -5.53 -9.89
N GLY A 149 11.09 -5.21 -8.77
CA GLY A 149 12.55 -5.19 -8.66
C GLY A 149 13.19 -6.52 -9.03
N ALA A 150 12.55 -7.65 -8.67
CA ALA A 150 12.99 -8.98 -9.01
C ALA A 150 13.13 -9.23 -10.55
N LEU A 151 12.46 -8.40 -11.35
CA LEU A 151 12.51 -8.40 -12.81
C LEU A 151 13.34 -7.23 -13.36
N GLY A 152 14.19 -6.63 -12.55
CA GLY A 152 15.02 -5.48 -12.95
C GLY A 152 14.23 -4.18 -13.21
N THR A 153 12.96 -4.11 -12.80
CA THR A 153 12.11 -2.92 -12.98
C THR A 153 11.92 -2.20 -11.65
N MET A 154 12.36 -0.95 -11.56
CA MET A 154 12.10 -0.14 -10.38
C MET A 154 10.65 0.36 -10.41
N ALA A 155 9.87 0.02 -9.38
CA ALA A 155 8.47 0.34 -9.35
C ALA A 155 8.08 1.05 -8.05
N VAL A 156 7.17 2.03 -8.17
CA VAL A 156 6.71 2.86 -7.06
C VAL A 156 5.19 2.82 -7.00
N GLY A 157 4.66 2.59 -5.80
CA GLY A 157 3.23 2.69 -5.54
C GLY A 157 2.88 4.05 -4.96
N GLU A 158 1.98 4.81 -5.60
CA GLU A 158 1.58 6.16 -5.18
C GLU A 158 0.06 6.33 -5.14
N GLY A 159 -0.39 7.47 -4.65
CA GLY A 159 -1.80 7.84 -4.65
C GLY A 159 -2.27 8.36 -6.01
N GLY A 160 -3.59 8.43 -6.18
CA GLY A 160 -4.24 8.85 -7.43
C GLY A 160 -3.71 10.16 -8.02
N PRO A 161 -3.49 11.22 -7.23
CA PRO A 161 -2.93 12.47 -7.73
C PRO A 161 -1.58 12.36 -8.41
N GLU A 162 -0.68 11.51 -7.93
CA GLU A 162 0.63 11.30 -8.56
C GLU A 162 0.49 10.58 -9.92
N LEU A 163 -0.46 9.65 -10.02
CA LEU A 163 -0.77 9.02 -11.31
C LEU A 163 -1.42 10.03 -12.27
N ALA A 164 -2.32 10.89 -11.77
CA ALA A 164 -2.92 11.95 -12.58
C ALA A 164 -1.85 12.92 -13.14
N LYS A 165 -0.81 13.26 -12.37
CA LYS A 165 0.34 14.04 -12.86
C LYS A 165 0.98 13.39 -14.09
N GLN A 166 1.25 12.08 -14.05
CA GLN A 166 1.83 11.37 -15.19
C GLN A 166 0.90 11.37 -16.41
N LEU A 167 -0.42 11.21 -16.19
CA LEU A 167 -1.43 11.31 -17.25
C LEU A 167 -1.50 12.71 -17.88
N LEU A 168 -1.10 13.74 -17.15
CA LEU A 168 -0.98 15.12 -17.62
C LEU A 168 0.43 15.46 -18.12
N ARG A 169 1.31 14.46 -18.31
CA ARG A 169 2.71 14.59 -18.76
C ARG A 169 3.61 15.36 -17.79
N HIS A 170 3.24 15.46 -16.52
CA HIS A 170 4.08 15.99 -15.45
C HIS A 170 4.93 14.91 -14.81
N THR A 171 5.84 15.31 -13.93
CA THR A 171 6.82 14.43 -13.27
C THR A 171 6.37 14.01 -11.87
N TRP A 172 6.97 12.94 -11.38
CA TRP A 172 6.98 12.60 -9.97
C TRP A 172 8.26 13.18 -9.36
N ASP A 173 8.09 14.05 -8.37
CA ASP A 173 9.19 14.79 -7.79
C ASP A 173 9.67 14.13 -6.49
N ALA A 174 10.96 13.92 -6.36
CA ALA A 174 11.55 13.29 -5.19
C ALA A 174 13.01 13.74 -4.97
N ASP A 175 13.45 13.69 -3.72
CA ASP A 175 14.88 13.73 -3.42
C ASP A 175 15.53 12.39 -3.79
N LEU A 176 16.80 12.41 -4.20
CA LEU A 176 17.56 11.19 -4.44
C LEU A 176 17.57 10.36 -3.14
N PRO A 177 17.01 9.15 -3.15
CA PRO A 177 16.95 8.33 -1.94
C PRO A 177 18.30 7.70 -1.61
N GLU A 178 18.52 7.44 -0.32
CA GLU A 178 19.57 6.53 0.10
C GLU A 178 19.29 5.12 -0.40
N VAL A 179 20.35 4.35 -0.65
CA VAL A 179 20.26 2.96 -1.12
C VAL A 179 20.80 2.04 -0.05
N VAL A 180 20.05 0.98 0.25
CA VAL A 180 20.42 -0.06 1.22
C VAL A 180 20.74 -1.35 0.46
N LEU A 181 21.93 -1.88 0.66
CA LEU A 181 22.29 -3.20 0.13
C LEU A 181 21.56 -4.29 0.93
N VAL A 182 20.79 -5.13 0.25
CA VAL A 182 20.31 -6.40 0.79
C VAL A 182 21.18 -7.51 0.23
N TYR A 183 22.16 -7.93 1.02
CA TYR A 183 23.14 -8.90 0.61
C TYR A 183 22.73 -10.32 0.96
N LEU A 184 22.44 -11.12 -0.05
CA LEU A 184 21.94 -12.49 0.08
C LEU A 184 23.08 -13.50 -0.01
N THR A 185 23.13 -14.42 0.94
CA THR A 185 24.05 -15.54 0.97
C THR A 185 23.32 -16.86 1.24
N GLY A 186 23.96 -17.99 1.02
CA GLY A 186 23.37 -19.31 1.25
C GLY A 186 22.22 -19.65 0.30
N LYS A 187 21.44 -20.68 0.67
CA LYS A 187 20.25 -21.14 -0.05
C LYS A 187 19.14 -21.46 0.94
N PRO A 188 17.85 -21.24 0.60
CA PRO A 188 16.75 -21.63 1.46
C PRO A 188 16.77 -23.12 1.76
N ARG A 189 16.42 -23.47 3.00
CA ARG A 189 16.22 -24.88 3.40
C ARG A 189 14.88 -25.40 2.84
N ARG A 190 14.71 -26.70 2.79
CA ARG A 190 13.42 -27.35 2.48
C ARG A 190 12.34 -26.81 3.42
N GLY A 191 11.17 -26.50 2.87
CA GLY A 191 10.03 -25.97 3.62
C GLY A 191 10.09 -24.47 3.93
N VAL A 192 11.18 -23.79 3.56
CA VAL A 192 11.30 -22.33 3.66
C VAL A 192 10.93 -21.68 2.34
N GLY A 193 9.92 -20.84 2.35
CA GLY A 193 9.45 -20.13 1.18
C GLY A 193 9.79 -18.65 1.16
N PRO A 194 9.39 -17.94 0.11
CA PRO A 194 9.67 -16.51 -0.04
C PRO A 194 9.05 -15.66 1.07
N HIS A 195 7.90 -16.06 1.57
CA HIS A 195 7.21 -15.31 2.61
C HIS A 195 7.92 -15.37 3.96
N ASP A 196 8.59 -16.48 4.25
CA ASP A 196 9.39 -16.62 5.47
C ASP A 196 10.56 -15.63 5.47
N VAL A 197 11.29 -15.51 4.35
CA VAL A 197 12.37 -14.55 4.17
C VAL A 197 11.85 -13.12 4.28
N ALA A 198 10.72 -12.85 3.66
CA ALA A 198 10.09 -11.53 3.67
C ALA A 198 9.64 -11.12 5.08
N LEU A 199 8.97 -12.01 5.83
CA LEU A 199 8.53 -11.75 7.20
C LEU A 199 9.71 -11.50 8.13
N ALA A 200 10.80 -12.27 7.99
CA ALA A 200 12.02 -12.06 8.75
C ALA A 200 12.68 -10.71 8.42
N LEU A 201 12.65 -10.26 7.15
CA LEU A 201 13.13 -8.93 6.74
C LEU A 201 12.28 -7.81 7.34
N VAL A 202 10.95 -7.94 7.28
CA VAL A 202 10.02 -6.97 7.86
C VAL A 202 10.21 -6.86 9.37
N GLN A 203 10.28 -8.00 10.08
CA GLN A 203 10.54 -8.06 11.51
C GLN A 203 11.83 -7.31 11.88
N ALA A 204 12.92 -7.56 11.16
CA ALA A 204 14.22 -6.99 11.47
C ALA A 204 14.31 -5.47 11.22
N THR A 205 13.53 -4.93 10.30
CA THR A 205 13.76 -3.56 9.78
C THR A 205 12.65 -2.56 10.11
N PHE A 206 11.42 -3.03 10.35
CA PHE A 206 10.25 -2.14 10.49
C PHE A 206 10.31 -1.26 11.74
N ALA A 207 10.50 -1.86 12.92
CA ALA A 207 10.41 -1.13 14.19
C ALA A 207 11.44 0.00 14.32
N SER A 208 12.64 -0.20 13.76
CA SER A 208 13.71 0.80 13.75
C SER A 208 13.60 1.82 12.60
N GLY A 209 12.71 1.59 11.63
CA GLY A 209 12.66 2.37 10.39
C GLY A 209 13.94 2.26 9.56
N PHE A 210 14.68 1.15 9.70
CA PHE A 210 16.03 0.98 9.14
C PHE A 210 16.10 1.25 7.64
N VAL A 211 15.05 0.90 6.90
CA VAL A 211 14.96 1.05 5.44
C VAL A 211 13.87 2.05 5.00
N LYS A 212 13.27 2.77 5.95
CA LYS A 212 12.17 3.71 5.66
C LYS A 212 12.58 4.75 4.61
N ASN A 213 11.74 4.91 3.56
CA ASN A 213 11.94 5.83 2.43
C ASN A 213 13.24 5.61 1.63
N ARG A 214 13.89 4.46 1.74
CA ARG A 214 15.11 4.07 1.02
C ARG A 214 14.80 3.08 -0.09
N VAL A 215 15.69 2.95 -1.05
CA VAL A 215 15.62 1.88 -2.06
C VAL A 215 16.40 0.67 -1.55
N LEU A 216 15.78 -0.50 -1.63
CA LEU A 216 16.44 -1.78 -1.36
C LEU A 216 17.07 -2.32 -2.64
N GLU A 217 18.37 -2.52 -2.65
CA GLU A 217 19.09 -3.12 -3.77
C GLU A 217 19.58 -4.52 -3.38
N PHE A 218 19.00 -5.55 -4.01
CA PHE A 218 19.28 -6.95 -3.71
C PHE A 218 20.41 -7.46 -4.58
N ALA A 219 21.48 -7.94 -3.94
CA ALA A 219 22.66 -8.49 -4.59
C ALA A 219 23.28 -9.59 -3.74
N GLY A 220 24.33 -10.22 -4.24
CA GLY A 220 25.09 -11.24 -3.55
C GLY A 220 24.90 -12.65 -4.12
N PRO A 221 25.74 -13.61 -3.68
CA PRO A 221 25.76 -14.96 -4.25
C PRO A 221 24.47 -15.76 -4.04
N GLY A 222 23.67 -15.41 -3.01
CA GLY A 222 22.39 -16.06 -2.74
C GLY A 222 21.32 -15.79 -3.78
N VAL A 223 21.45 -14.72 -4.60
CA VAL A 223 20.46 -14.38 -5.64
C VAL A 223 20.41 -15.45 -6.72
N ALA A 224 21.56 -15.90 -7.21
CA ALA A 224 21.67 -16.79 -8.38
C ALA A 224 20.95 -18.16 -8.22
N GLY A 225 20.67 -18.58 -7.01
CA GLY A 225 19.98 -19.85 -6.74
C GLY A 225 18.47 -19.73 -6.55
N LEU A 226 17.90 -18.52 -6.59
CA LEU A 226 16.48 -18.28 -6.31
C LEU A 226 15.66 -18.25 -7.60
N PRO A 227 14.57 -19.05 -7.70
CA PRO A 227 13.58 -18.91 -8.76
C PRO A 227 12.97 -17.51 -8.78
N ILE A 228 12.46 -17.06 -9.93
CA ILE A 228 11.84 -15.73 -10.05
C ILE A 228 10.62 -15.58 -9.16
N ASP A 229 9.76 -16.60 -9.00
CA ASP A 229 8.62 -16.54 -8.09
C ASP A 229 9.05 -16.33 -6.65
N PHE A 230 10.16 -16.95 -6.24
CA PHE A 230 10.73 -16.75 -4.90
C PHE A 230 11.19 -15.30 -4.71
N ARG A 231 11.92 -14.73 -5.69
CA ARG A 231 12.34 -13.32 -5.66
C ARG A 231 11.14 -12.37 -5.65
N ASN A 232 10.13 -12.61 -6.49
CA ASN A 232 8.90 -11.83 -6.54
C ASN A 232 8.13 -11.85 -5.22
N GLY A 233 8.12 -12.97 -4.51
CA GLY A 233 7.48 -13.11 -3.21
C GLY A 233 8.16 -12.28 -2.12
N ILE A 234 9.50 -12.23 -2.11
CA ILE A 234 10.24 -11.33 -1.22
C ILE A 234 10.02 -9.87 -1.64
N ASP A 235 10.17 -9.58 -2.94
CA ASP A 235 10.15 -8.23 -3.49
C ASP A 235 8.84 -7.50 -3.20
N VAL A 236 7.71 -8.14 -3.40
CA VAL A 236 6.39 -7.55 -3.15
C VAL A 236 6.18 -7.18 -1.67
N MET A 237 6.76 -7.95 -0.76
CA MET A 237 6.66 -7.73 0.68
C MET A 237 7.61 -6.63 1.19
N THR A 238 8.54 -6.15 0.39
CA THR A 238 9.40 -5.01 0.76
C THR A 238 8.58 -3.76 1.08
N THR A 239 7.38 -3.64 0.54
CA THR A 239 6.43 -2.56 0.88
C THR A 239 6.17 -2.48 2.38
N GLU A 240 6.09 -3.61 3.07
CA GLU A 240 5.79 -3.68 4.51
C GLU A 240 6.97 -3.28 5.40
N THR A 241 8.15 -3.07 4.82
CA THR A 241 9.31 -2.45 5.50
C THR A 241 9.27 -0.91 5.45
N THR A 242 8.27 -0.32 4.80
CA THR A 242 8.17 1.12 4.51
C THR A 242 9.25 1.68 3.58
N CYS A 243 9.96 0.85 2.84
CA CYS A 243 10.93 1.29 1.83
C CYS A 243 10.24 2.03 0.67
N LEU A 244 10.98 2.85 -0.05
CA LEU A 244 10.47 3.59 -1.21
C LEU A 244 10.25 2.68 -2.41
N SER A 245 11.25 1.85 -2.73
CA SER A 245 11.24 0.92 -3.86
C SER A 245 12.26 -0.20 -3.62
N SER A 246 12.33 -1.13 -4.56
CA SER A 246 13.29 -2.23 -4.57
C SER A 246 13.80 -2.49 -5.99
N ILE A 247 15.01 -3.03 -6.10
CA ILE A 247 15.63 -3.47 -7.34
C ILE A 247 16.57 -4.65 -7.05
N TRP A 248 16.64 -5.60 -7.96
CA TRP A 248 17.48 -6.79 -7.84
C TRP A 248 18.48 -6.86 -8.99
N GLN A 249 19.66 -7.42 -8.72
CA GLN A 249 20.52 -7.86 -9.82
C GLN A 249 19.80 -8.90 -10.66
N THR A 250 19.95 -8.81 -11.97
CA THR A 250 19.35 -9.73 -12.95
C THR A 250 20.35 -10.79 -13.37
N ASP A 251 19.84 -11.95 -13.78
CA ASP A 251 20.62 -13.10 -14.18
C ASP A 251 19.86 -13.99 -15.18
N GLU A 252 20.35 -15.21 -15.43
CA GLU A 252 19.73 -16.17 -16.35
C GLU A 252 18.30 -16.58 -15.91
N GLU A 253 17.95 -16.58 -14.60
CA GLU A 253 16.58 -16.83 -14.15
C GLU A 253 15.65 -15.66 -14.57
N THR A 254 16.12 -14.42 -14.48
CA THR A 254 15.39 -13.24 -14.96
C THR A 254 15.20 -13.30 -16.47
N LYS A 255 16.26 -13.62 -17.22
CA LYS A 255 16.22 -13.78 -18.67
C LYS A 255 15.22 -14.86 -19.09
N ARG A 256 15.29 -16.03 -18.45
CA ARG A 256 14.38 -17.14 -18.70
C ARG A 256 12.91 -16.75 -18.44
N PHE A 257 12.63 -15.95 -17.40
CA PHE A 257 11.29 -15.45 -17.15
C PHE A 257 10.75 -14.66 -18.36
N PHE A 258 11.52 -13.71 -18.89
CA PHE A 258 11.10 -12.94 -20.06
C PHE A 258 10.98 -13.79 -21.32
N GLU A 259 11.84 -14.77 -21.51
CA GLU A 259 11.76 -15.73 -22.63
C GLU A 259 10.46 -16.57 -22.59
N ILE A 260 10.12 -17.11 -21.40
CA ILE A 260 8.86 -17.88 -21.18
C ILE A 260 7.64 -17.01 -21.49
N HIS A 261 7.67 -15.71 -21.13
CA HIS A 261 6.59 -14.78 -21.40
C HIS A 261 6.59 -14.21 -22.83
N GLY A 262 7.53 -14.65 -23.70
CA GLY A 262 7.65 -14.23 -25.09
C GLY A 262 8.10 -12.77 -25.23
N ARG A 263 8.89 -12.27 -24.27
CA ARG A 263 9.40 -10.89 -24.18
C ARG A 263 10.91 -10.85 -23.92
N PRO A 264 11.74 -11.61 -24.68
CA PRO A 264 13.18 -11.67 -24.44
C PRO A 264 13.87 -10.29 -24.54
N GLU A 265 13.30 -9.36 -25.31
CA GLU A 265 13.78 -7.98 -25.47
C GLU A 265 13.66 -7.15 -24.18
N ALA A 266 12.82 -7.57 -23.23
CA ALA A 266 12.65 -6.90 -21.94
C ALA A 266 13.79 -7.22 -20.96
N TYR A 267 14.63 -8.20 -21.28
CA TYR A 267 15.79 -8.55 -20.47
C TYR A 267 17.00 -7.64 -20.77
N GLN A 268 17.62 -7.18 -19.70
CA GLN A 268 18.93 -6.53 -19.70
C GLN A 268 19.69 -6.99 -18.46
N GLU A 269 20.98 -7.21 -18.57
CA GLU A 269 21.82 -7.46 -17.41
C GLU A 269 21.94 -6.20 -16.55
N LEU A 270 21.55 -6.32 -15.30
CA LEU A 270 21.66 -5.28 -14.27
C LEU A 270 22.44 -5.85 -13.09
N ALA A 271 23.54 -5.20 -12.74
CA ALA A 271 24.33 -5.52 -11.57
C ALA A 271 24.91 -4.24 -10.97
N PRO A 272 25.18 -4.21 -9.64
CA PRO A 272 25.99 -3.14 -9.06
C PRO A 272 27.36 -3.05 -9.75
N GLY A 273 27.85 -1.83 -9.98
CA GLY A 273 29.23 -1.64 -10.42
C GLY A 273 30.22 -2.00 -9.30
N ASP A 274 31.45 -2.40 -9.69
CA ASP A 274 32.48 -2.68 -8.70
C ASP A 274 32.84 -1.42 -7.89
N GLY A 275 32.81 -1.50 -6.57
CA GLY A 275 32.94 -0.36 -5.67
C GLY A 275 31.64 0.41 -5.42
N ALA A 276 30.46 -0.12 -5.80
CA ALA A 276 29.17 0.50 -5.49
C ALA A 276 29.04 0.76 -3.99
N TYR A 277 28.62 1.98 -3.63
CA TYR A 277 28.44 2.40 -2.23
C TYR A 277 26.99 2.42 -1.81
N TYR A 278 26.71 1.86 -0.65
CA TYR A 278 25.41 1.81 -0.03
C TYR A 278 25.47 2.47 1.35
N ASP A 279 24.40 3.17 1.74
CA ASP A 279 24.35 3.90 3.00
C ASP A 279 24.24 2.96 4.21
N ARG A 280 23.67 1.77 3.98
CA ARG A 280 23.43 0.72 4.98
C ARG A 280 23.41 -0.65 4.31
N MET A 281 23.44 -1.70 5.12
CA MET A 281 23.33 -3.07 4.62
C MET A 281 22.45 -3.93 5.52
N VAL A 282 21.64 -4.79 4.88
CA VAL A 282 20.96 -5.94 5.48
C VAL A 282 21.59 -7.19 4.91
N GLU A 283 22.25 -7.99 5.74
CA GLU A 283 22.80 -9.28 5.35
C GLU A 283 21.83 -10.41 5.71
N ILE A 284 21.48 -11.24 4.75
CA ILE A 284 20.55 -12.36 4.92
C ILE A 284 21.25 -13.65 4.50
N ASP A 285 21.53 -14.51 5.45
CA ASP A 285 21.87 -15.90 5.18
C ASP A 285 20.56 -16.69 5.01
N LEU A 286 20.24 -17.05 3.76
CA LEU A 286 19.02 -17.78 3.41
C LEU A 286 18.96 -19.15 4.08
N SER A 287 20.10 -19.77 4.38
CA SER A 287 20.17 -21.08 5.05
C SER A 287 19.80 -21.02 6.55
N ALA A 288 19.84 -19.83 7.13
CA ALA A 288 19.50 -19.59 8.55
C ALA A 288 18.03 -19.16 8.75
N VAL A 289 17.29 -18.89 7.68
CA VAL A 289 15.87 -18.56 7.78
C VAL A 289 15.06 -19.82 8.10
N GLU A 290 14.08 -19.68 8.99
CA GLU A 290 13.14 -20.73 9.38
C GLU A 290 11.73 -20.39 8.86
N PRO A 291 10.80 -21.37 8.82
CA PRO A 291 9.38 -21.08 8.58
C PRO A 291 8.83 -20.08 9.60
N MET A 292 8.21 -19.01 9.12
CA MET A 292 7.77 -17.85 9.90
C MET A 292 6.25 -17.76 9.99
N ILE A 293 5.76 -17.14 11.06
CA ILE A 293 4.38 -16.68 11.22
C ILE A 293 4.39 -15.24 11.71
N ALA A 294 3.57 -14.38 11.10
CA ALA A 294 3.33 -13.04 11.63
C ALA A 294 1.94 -12.97 12.26
N LEU A 295 1.90 -12.67 13.55
CA LEU A 295 0.68 -12.55 14.33
C LEU A 295 -0.04 -11.23 14.04
N PRO A 296 -1.35 -11.10 14.32
CA PRO A 296 -2.03 -9.81 14.23
C PRO A 296 -1.29 -8.73 15.08
N PHE A 297 -1.19 -7.49 14.72
CA PHE A 297 -1.95 -6.75 13.69
C PHE A 297 -1.01 -6.10 12.67
N HIS A 298 0.22 -6.60 12.53
CA HIS A 298 1.20 -6.07 11.59
C HIS A 298 2.15 -7.19 11.13
N PRO A 299 2.64 -7.18 9.86
CA PRO A 299 3.60 -8.17 9.37
C PRO A 299 4.92 -8.24 10.16
N SER A 300 5.29 -7.15 10.86
CA SER A 300 6.50 -7.14 11.71
C SER A 300 6.35 -7.90 13.04
N ASN A 301 5.12 -8.24 13.44
CA ASN A 301 4.87 -9.09 14.62
C ASN A 301 5.11 -10.57 14.26
N ALA A 302 6.32 -10.87 13.78
CA ALA A 302 6.67 -12.14 13.18
C ALA A 302 7.63 -12.94 14.08
N TYR A 303 7.50 -14.26 14.03
CA TYR A 303 8.26 -15.22 14.80
C TYR A 303 8.55 -16.46 13.96
N PRO A 304 9.65 -17.20 14.19
CA PRO A 304 9.74 -18.58 13.75
C PRO A 304 8.53 -19.38 14.26
N ILE A 305 7.92 -20.22 13.42
CA ILE A 305 6.71 -20.99 13.82
C ILE A 305 6.98 -21.82 15.08
N ARG A 306 8.20 -22.41 15.20
CA ARG A 306 8.57 -23.20 16.39
C ARG A 306 8.62 -22.36 17.66
N GLU A 307 9.13 -21.11 17.56
CA GLU A 307 9.16 -20.17 18.68
C GLU A 307 7.73 -19.77 19.08
N PHE A 308 6.88 -19.45 18.08
CA PHE A 308 5.46 -19.18 18.32
C PHE A 308 4.78 -20.35 19.02
N LEU A 309 4.93 -21.59 18.54
CA LEU A 309 4.30 -22.76 19.14
C LEU A 309 4.78 -23.04 20.59
N ALA A 310 6.04 -22.76 20.86
CA ALA A 310 6.60 -22.90 22.22
C ALA A 310 6.08 -21.84 23.21
N ASN A 311 5.64 -20.68 22.74
CA ASN A 311 5.20 -19.52 23.53
C ASN A 311 3.78 -19.06 23.17
N ALA A 312 2.96 -19.96 22.61
CA ALA A 312 1.68 -19.60 22.00
C ALA A 312 0.71 -18.93 22.98
N GLU A 313 0.67 -19.39 24.22
CA GLU A 313 -0.21 -18.84 25.27
C GLU A 313 0.11 -17.36 25.54
N ASP A 314 1.38 -17.03 25.78
CA ASP A 314 1.82 -15.66 26.07
C ASP A 314 1.64 -14.74 24.86
N LEU A 315 2.00 -15.22 23.67
CA LEU A 315 1.92 -14.44 22.45
C LEU A 315 0.47 -14.16 22.04
N LEU A 316 -0.43 -15.15 22.10
CA LEU A 316 -1.84 -14.95 21.79
C LEU A 316 -2.55 -14.12 22.88
N ALA A 317 -2.18 -14.28 24.17
CA ALA A 317 -2.66 -13.41 25.23
C ALA A 317 -2.27 -11.94 24.98
N GLY A 318 -1.06 -11.69 24.49
CA GLY A 318 -0.60 -10.35 24.08
C GLY A 318 -1.47 -9.76 22.95
N VAL A 319 -1.77 -10.55 21.92
CA VAL A 319 -2.68 -10.14 20.83
C VAL A 319 -4.08 -9.85 21.34
N GLU A 320 -4.63 -10.70 22.22
CA GLU A 320 -5.95 -10.44 22.83
C GLU A 320 -5.98 -9.16 23.66
N ALA A 321 -4.94 -8.91 24.44
CA ALA A 321 -4.83 -7.70 25.27
C ALA A 321 -4.78 -6.45 24.39
N GLU A 322 -4.02 -6.47 23.30
CA GLU A 322 -3.98 -5.38 22.34
C GLU A 322 -5.35 -5.18 21.64
N ALA A 323 -5.99 -6.25 21.21
CA ALA A 323 -7.32 -6.21 20.60
C ALA A 323 -8.37 -5.62 21.53
N LYS A 324 -8.42 -6.07 22.79
CA LYS A 324 -9.35 -5.56 23.82
C LYS A 324 -9.10 -4.08 24.14
N LYS A 325 -7.84 -3.64 24.11
CA LYS A 325 -7.50 -2.22 24.27
C LYS A 325 -7.99 -1.38 23.10
N ARG A 326 -7.84 -1.87 21.86
CA ARG A 326 -8.29 -1.18 20.64
C ARG A 326 -9.81 -1.15 20.51
N TRP A 327 -10.44 -2.27 20.83
CA TRP A 327 -11.88 -2.49 20.65
C TRP A 327 -12.51 -3.09 21.92
N PRO A 328 -12.80 -2.26 22.93
CA PRO A 328 -13.35 -2.74 24.21
C PRO A 328 -14.69 -3.49 24.10
N LYS A 329 -15.41 -3.31 22.99
CA LYS A 329 -16.71 -3.98 22.74
C LYS A 329 -16.57 -5.28 21.95
N ALA A 330 -15.41 -5.58 21.38
CA ALA A 330 -15.19 -6.80 20.63
C ALA A 330 -15.02 -7.99 21.59
N ASP A 331 -15.63 -9.11 21.21
CA ASP A 331 -15.50 -10.37 21.93
C ASP A 331 -14.26 -11.11 21.41
N VAL A 332 -13.15 -11.09 22.17
CA VAL A 332 -11.85 -11.56 21.72
C VAL A 332 -11.38 -12.75 22.52
N HIS A 333 -11.27 -13.93 21.88
CA HIS A 333 -10.93 -15.22 22.46
C HIS A 333 -10.01 -16.07 21.59
N LEU A 334 -8.79 -15.60 21.32
CA LEU A 334 -7.79 -16.36 20.54
C LEU A 334 -7.12 -17.47 21.35
N LEU A 335 -7.03 -17.34 22.65
CA LEU A 335 -6.50 -18.40 23.53
C LEU A 335 -7.28 -19.71 23.41
N GLY A 336 -8.57 -19.66 23.01
CA GLY A 336 -9.37 -20.82 22.68
C GLY A 336 -8.86 -21.66 21.50
N LYS A 337 -7.89 -21.15 20.72
CA LYS A 337 -7.21 -21.89 19.65
C LYS A 337 -6.12 -22.84 20.17
N ILE A 338 -5.81 -22.77 21.48
CA ILE A 338 -4.86 -23.67 22.11
C ILE A 338 -5.68 -24.76 22.81
N HIS A 339 -5.75 -25.93 22.22
CA HIS A 339 -6.39 -27.10 22.82
C HIS A 339 -5.74 -28.38 22.32
N ASP A 340 -5.94 -29.49 23.01
CA ASP A 340 -5.39 -30.81 22.71
C ASP A 340 -3.86 -30.79 22.51
N GLY A 341 -3.15 -29.93 23.28
CA GLY A 341 -1.70 -29.80 23.21
C GLY A 341 -1.15 -29.18 21.93
N ALA A 342 -1.98 -28.44 21.17
CA ALA A 342 -1.61 -27.82 19.92
C ALA A 342 -2.32 -26.46 19.71
N VAL A 343 -1.84 -25.69 18.72
CA VAL A 343 -2.51 -24.48 18.25
C VAL A 343 -3.22 -24.79 16.94
N TRP A 344 -4.48 -24.40 16.83
CA TRP A 344 -5.35 -24.71 15.70
C TRP A 344 -5.77 -23.45 14.96
N ALA A 345 -5.77 -23.52 13.65
CA ALA A 345 -6.33 -22.51 12.76
C ALA A 345 -7.67 -22.99 12.18
N ASP A 346 -8.49 -22.03 11.76
CA ASP A 346 -9.79 -22.29 11.15
C ASP A 346 -9.76 -22.19 9.62
N GLN A 347 -8.75 -21.49 9.09
CA GLN A 347 -8.69 -21.18 7.67
C GLN A 347 -7.24 -21.04 7.19
N GLY A 348 -6.94 -21.62 6.01
CA GLY A 348 -5.72 -21.40 5.25
C GLY A 348 -6.02 -20.75 3.90
N ILE A 349 -5.32 -19.68 3.54
CA ILE A 349 -5.52 -18.96 2.28
C ILE A 349 -4.18 -18.77 1.57
N ILE A 350 -4.09 -19.20 0.33
CA ILE A 350 -2.96 -18.94 -0.57
C ILE A 350 -3.48 -18.03 -1.69
N ALA A 351 -3.12 -16.72 -1.67
CA ALA A 351 -3.76 -15.75 -2.55
C ALA A 351 -2.86 -14.56 -2.91
N GLY A 352 -3.31 -13.80 -3.90
CA GLY A 352 -2.75 -12.52 -4.28
C GLY A 352 -1.39 -12.62 -4.98
N CYS A 353 -0.74 -11.48 -5.09
CA CYS A 353 0.54 -11.35 -5.79
C CYS A 353 1.75 -11.95 -5.05
N ALA A 354 1.59 -12.27 -3.76
CA ALA A 354 2.61 -12.95 -2.96
C ALA A 354 2.39 -14.46 -2.95
N GLY A 355 1.17 -14.93 -2.58
CA GLY A 355 0.89 -16.35 -2.38
C GLY A 355 0.47 -17.10 -3.64
N GLY A 356 -0.33 -16.48 -4.52
CA GLY A 356 -0.98 -17.14 -5.66
C GLY A 356 -0.07 -17.44 -6.87
N MET A 357 1.24 -17.32 -6.74
CA MET A 357 2.20 -17.62 -7.81
C MET A 357 2.34 -19.13 -8.05
N PHE A 358 2.81 -19.48 -9.24
CA PHE A 358 2.89 -20.86 -9.71
C PHE A 358 3.67 -21.77 -8.76
N ASP A 359 4.92 -21.42 -8.44
CA ASP A 359 5.80 -22.26 -7.60
C ASP A 359 5.21 -22.48 -6.19
N ASN A 360 4.52 -21.47 -5.61
CA ASN A 360 3.91 -21.60 -4.29
C ASN A 360 2.74 -22.60 -4.28
N ILE A 361 1.87 -22.55 -5.29
CA ILE A 361 0.70 -23.44 -5.38
C ILE A 361 1.12 -24.86 -5.74
N ASP A 362 2.10 -25.00 -6.65
CA ASP A 362 2.62 -26.29 -7.05
C ASP A 362 3.26 -27.02 -5.87
N GLU A 363 4.12 -26.35 -5.11
CA GLU A 363 4.76 -26.96 -3.93
C GLU A 363 3.76 -27.22 -2.79
N ALA A 364 2.76 -26.34 -2.59
CA ALA A 364 1.67 -26.60 -1.65
C ALA A 364 0.88 -27.86 -2.02
N ALA A 365 0.62 -28.10 -3.31
CA ALA A 365 -0.03 -29.32 -3.77
C ALA A 365 0.85 -30.57 -3.55
N GLN A 366 2.16 -30.47 -3.76
CA GLN A 366 3.10 -31.56 -3.47
C GLN A 366 3.06 -31.95 -1.99
N ILE A 367 3.05 -30.95 -1.08
CA ILE A 367 2.91 -31.18 0.37
C ILE A 367 1.58 -31.88 0.68
N MET A 368 0.48 -31.46 0.04
CA MET A 368 -0.85 -31.99 0.27
C MET A 368 -1.07 -33.39 -0.36
N ARG A 369 -0.17 -33.86 -1.22
CA ARG A 369 -0.29 -35.14 -1.93
C ARG A 369 -0.63 -36.30 -1.00
N GLY A 370 -1.72 -37.01 -1.30
CA GLY A 370 -2.22 -38.15 -0.51
C GLY A 370 -2.77 -37.78 0.86
N GLY A 371 -2.94 -36.48 1.15
CA GLY A 371 -3.56 -35.98 2.38
C GLY A 371 -4.96 -35.42 2.16
N SER A 372 -5.55 -34.89 3.23
CA SER A 372 -6.86 -34.24 3.25
C SER A 372 -6.85 -33.12 4.28
N ILE A 373 -7.67 -32.10 4.08
CA ILE A 373 -7.91 -31.06 5.10
C ILE A 373 -8.78 -31.56 6.27
N GLY A 374 -9.28 -32.80 6.18
CA GLY A 374 -10.15 -33.41 7.19
C GLY A 374 -11.62 -32.98 7.04
N ASP A 375 -12.42 -33.36 8.04
CA ASP A 375 -13.88 -33.13 8.11
C ASP A 375 -14.25 -32.11 9.21
N SER A 376 -13.25 -31.39 9.74
CA SER A 376 -13.44 -30.32 10.72
C SER A 376 -13.90 -29.02 10.04
N TYR A 377 -13.99 -27.96 10.82
CA TYR A 377 -14.33 -26.62 10.32
C TYR A 377 -13.22 -25.98 9.47
N PHE A 378 -12.00 -26.50 9.50
CA PHE A 378 -10.88 -25.94 8.77
C PHE A 378 -11.16 -25.89 7.24
N SER A 379 -10.84 -24.79 6.61
CA SER A 379 -10.94 -24.63 5.15
C SER A 379 -9.61 -24.17 4.54
N MET A 380 -9.32 -24.63 3.32
CA MET A 380 -8.17 -24.16 2.53
C MET A 380 -8.65 -23.58 1.20
N ASN A 381 -8.35 -22.29 0.96
CA ASN A 381 -8.71 -21.58 -0.28
C ASN A 381 -7.46 -21.16 -1.04
N VAL A 382 -7.43 -21.50 -2.33
CA VAL A 382 -6.30 -21.22 -3.23
C VAL A 382 -6.74 -20.34 -4.39
N TYR A 383 -6.08 -19.22 -4.57
CA TYR A 383 -6.34 -18.23 -5.61
C TYR A 383 -5.10 -18.09 -6.51
N PRO A 384 -5.04 -18.76 -7.66
CA PRO A 384 -3.97 -18.52 -8.63
C PRO A 384 -3.91 -17.04 -9.01
N THR A 385 -2.72 -16.50 -9.11
CA THR A 385 -2.50 -15.06 -9.28
C THR A 385 -2.94 -14.54 -10.67
N SER A 386 -3.02 -15.42 -11.67
CA SER A 386 -3.49 -15.11 -13.02
C SER A 386 -4.11 -16.34 -13.70
N VAL A 387 -4.91 -16.11 -14.76
CA VAL A 387 -5.46 -17.21 -15.57
C VAL A 387 -4.36 -18.03 -16.24
N PRO A 388 -3.26 -17.46 -16.77
CA PRO A 388 -2.13 -18.26 -17.25
C PRO A 388 -1.60 -19.23 -16.20
N VAL A 389 -1.41 -18.79 -14.95
CA VAL A 389 -0.98 -19.65 -13.84
C VAL A 389 -2.03 -20.73 -13.56
N SER A 390 -3.32 -20.35 -13.44
CA SER A 390 -4.42 -21.29 -13.22
C SER A 390 -4.48 -22.35 -14.31
N LEU A 391 -4.31 -21.94 -15.56
CA LEU A 391 -4.34 -22.87 -16.72
C LEU A 391 -3.14 -23.82 -16.73
N ALA A 392 -1.94 -23.35 -16.38
CA ALA A 392 -0.75 -24.20 -16.24
C ALA A 392 -0.96 -25.27 -15.16
N LEU A 393 -1.39 -24.86 -13.95
CA LEU A 393 -1.69 -25.76 -12.83
C LEU A 393 -2.78 -26.79 -13.21
N THR A 394 -3.81 -26.36 -13.95
CA THR A 394 -4.88 -27.24 -14.40
C THR A 394 -4.38 -28.29 -15.41
N ARG A 395 -3.57 -27.86 -16.39
CA ARG A 395 -3.00 -28.79 -17.41
C ARG A 395 -2.04 -29.81 -16.81
N MET A 396 -1.38 -29.45 -15.71
CA MET A 396 -0.47 -30.34 -14.96
C MET A 396 -1.22 -31.27 -13.99
N GLY A 397 -2.52 -31.10 -13.80
CA GLY A 397 -3.30 -31.89 -12.84
C GLY A 397 -3.20 -31.38 -11.39
N VAL A 398 -2.44 -30.33 -11.11
CA VAL A 398 -2.25 -29.76 -9.76
C VAL A 398 -3.57 -29.25 -9.18
N THR A 399 -4.42 -28.64 -10.02
CA THR A 399 -5.77 -28.21 -9.62
C THR A 399 -6.62 -29.38 -9.15
N ALA A 400 -6.62 -30.51 -9.90
CA ALA A 400 -7.37 -31.71 -9.52
C ALA A 400 -6.84 -32.30 -8.20
N GLN A 401 -5.52 -32.39 -8.05
CA GLN A 401 -4.88 -32.90 -6.85
C GLN A 401 -5.28 -32.08 -5.60
N LEU A 402 -5.33 -30.74 -5.69
CA LEU A 402 -5.77 -29.88 -4.57
C LEU A 402 -7.25 -30.08 -4.25
N LEU A 403 -8.12 -30.18 -5.28
CA LEU A 403 -9.55 -30.44 -5.08
C LEU A 403 -9.80 -31.79 -4.39
N GLU A 404 -9.04 -32.85 -4.71
CA GLU A 404 -9.12 -34.16 -4.07
C GLU A 404 -8.80 -34.11 -2.56
N THR A 405 -8.00 -33.12 -2.12
CA THR A 405 -7.69 -32.93 -0.69
C THR A 405 -8.77 -32.16 0.08
N GLY A 406 -9.79 -31.65 -0.60
CA GLY A 406 -10.84 -30.79 -0.05
C GLY A 406 -10.54 -29.29 -0.13
N ALA A 407 -9.40 -28.88 -0.72
CA ALA A 407 -9.12 -27.47 -0.96
C ALA A 407 -10.06 -26.86 -2.00
N ILE A 408 -10.33 -25.56 -1.89
CA ILE A 408 -11.23 -24.82 -2.79
C ILE A 408 -10.37 -23.94 -3.71
N ILE A 409 -10.53 -24.14 -5.03
CA ILE A 409 -9.84 -23.32 -6.02
C ILE A 409 -10.74 -22.17 -6.44
N LYS A 410 -10.23 -20.95 -6.33
CA LYS A 410 -10.93 -19.69 -6.62
C LYS A 410 -10.33 -19.00 -7.86
N PRO A 411 -11.06 -18.09 -8.52
CA PRO A 411 -10.50 -17.28 -9.60
C PRO A 411 -9.46 -16.27 -9.08
N SER A 412 -8.65 -15.73 -10.00
CA SER A 412 -7.67 -14.66 -9.69
C SER A 412 -8.36 -13.43 -9.11
N PHE A 413 -8.09 -13.11 -7.84
CA PHE A 413 -8.79 -12.08 -7.09
C PHE A 413 -7.94 -11.61 -5.90
N CYS A 414 -7.90 -10.30 -5.64
CA CYS A 414 -7.18 -9.71 -4.50
C CYS A 414 -7.99 -9.65 -3.21
N GLY A 415 -9.27 -10.02 -3.23
CA GLY A 415 -10.22 -9.87 -2.12
C GLY A 415 -9.71 -10.33 -0.75
N PRO A 416 -9.13 -11.52 -0.60
CA PRO A 416 -8.62 -11.97 0.69
C PRO A 416 -7.51 -11.11 1.29
N CYS A 417 -6.79 -10.33 0.46
CA CYS A 417 -5.74 -9.43 0.95
C CYS A 417 -6.28 -8.20 1.69
N PHE A 418 -7.56 -7.83 1.50
CA PHE A 418 -8.12 -6.59 2.05
C PHE A 418 -9.56 -6.72 2.58
N GLY A 419 -10.04 -7.94 2.83
CA GLY A 419 -11.32 -8.19 3.50
C GLY A 419 -12.55 -8.14 2.59
N ALA A 420 -12.39 -8.36 1.29
CA ALA A 420 -13.49 -8.46 0.32
C ALA A 420 -13.82 -9.92 -0.05
N GLY A 421 -13.49 -10.87 0.78
CA GLY A 421 -13.78 -12.30 0.60
C GLY A 421 -13.07 -13.15 1.64
N ASP A 422 -13.58 -14.36 1.84
CA ASP A 422 -13.05 -15.34 2.79
C ASP A 422 -12.88 -14.78 4.21
N VAL A 423 -13.91 -14.05 4.68
CA VAL A 423 -13.94 -13.53 6.04
C VAL A 423 -14.12 -14.73 7.00
N PRO A 424 -13.24 -14.92 8.00
CA PRO A 424 -13.40 -16.03 8.95
C PRO A 424 -14.57 -15.78 9.92
N ALA A 425 -14.99 -16.83 10.63
CA ALA A 425 -15.97 -16.70 11.68
C ALA A 425 -15.47 -15.80 12.83
N ASN A 426 -16.37 -15.38 13.71
CA ASN A 426 -15.99 -14.64 14.91
C ASN A 426 -14.98 -15.43 15.74
N ASN A 427 -13.91 -14.80 16.18
CA ASN A 427 -12.75 -15.43 16.83
C ASN A 427 -12.03 -16.50 15.98
N GLY A 428 -12.27 -16.53 14.67
CA GLY A 428 -11.52 -17.40 13.77
C GLY A 428 -10.06 -16.97 13.62
N LEU A 429 -9.16 -17.96 13.53
CA LEU A 429 -7.75 -17.76 13.22
C LEU A 429 -7.48 -18.16 11.76
N SER A 430 -7.19 -17.17 10.92
CA SER A 430 -6.93 -17.34 9.49
C SER A 430 -5.44 -17.23 9.19
N LEU A 431 -4.86 -18.25 8.55
CA LEU A 431 -3.47 -18.25 8.08
C LEU A 431 -3.46 -17.85 6.61
N ARG A 432 -2.73 -16.81 6.25
CA ARG A 432 -2.75 -16.27 4.89
C ARG A 432 -1.36 -16.07 4.31
N HIS A 433 -1.13 -16.61 3.14
CA HIS A 433 -0.06 -16.15 2.28
C HIS A 433 -0.60 -15.01 1.40
N THR A 434 -0.70 -13.87 2.02
CA THR A 434 -1.09 -12.57 1.44
C THR A 434 -0.12 -11.51 1.96
N THR A 435 -0.35 -10.24 1.71
CA THR A 435 0.66 -9.22 2.02
C THR A 435 0.49 -8.56 3.39
N ARG A 436 -0.71 -8.55 3.98
CA ARG A 436 -1.01 -7.78 5.20
C ARG A 436 -1.98 -8.48 6.13
N ASN A 437 -1.77 -8.24 7.43
CA ASN A 437 -2.65 -8.67 8.51
C ASN A 437 -3.01 -7.51 9.45
N PHE A 438 -3.17 -6.31 8.90
CA PHE A 438 -3.58 -5.12 9.65
C PHE A 438 -4.92 -5.29 10.36
N PRO A 439 -5.22 -4.48 11.39
CA PRO A 439 -6.47 -4.56 12.14
C PRO A 439 -7.70 -4.58 11.23
N ASN A 440 -8.58 -5.58 11.44
CA ASN A 440 -9.85 -5.79 10.74
C ASN A 440 -9.75 -5.88 9.20
N ARG A 441 -8.57 -6.15 8.69
CA ARG A 441 -8.34 -6.26 7.25
C ARG A 441 -8.98 -7.53 6.65
N GLU A 442 -9.32 -8.49 7.49
CA GLU A 442 -10.06 -9.69 7.11
C GLU A 442 -11.56 -9.44 6.92
N GLY A 443 -12.10 -8.29 7.36
CA GLY A 443 -13.49 -7.90 7.19
C GLY A 443 -14.34 -7.91 8.47
N SER A 444 -13.80 -8.27 9.64
CA SER A 444 -14.55 -8.18 10.91
C SER A 444 -14.91 -6.74 11.27
N LYS A 445 -16.03 -6.60 12.01
CA LYS A 445 -16.59 -5.32 12.44
C LYS A 445 -16.62 -5.24 13.98
N PRO A 446 -15.57 -4.73 14.62
CA PRO A 446 -15.48 -4.69 16.08
C PRO A 446 -16.59 -3.87 16.76
N GLY A 447 -17.14 -2.85 16.06
CA GLY A 447 -18.29 -2.08 16.53
C GLY A 447 -19.57 -2.92 16.69
N GLU A 448 -19.66 -4.05 15.99
CA GLU A 448 -20.73 -5.05 16.08
C GLU A 448 -20.31 -6.25 16.96
N GLY A 449 -19.24 -6.14 17.74
CA GLY A 449 -18.73 -7.21 18.60
C GLY A 449 -17.89 -8.26 17.89
N GLN A 450 -17.61 -8.11 16.60
CA GLN A 450 -16.87 -9.09 15.80
C GLN A 450 -15.36 -8.92 15.95
N PHE A 451 -14.65 -10.05 15.93
CA PHE A 451 -13.19 -10.10 15.86
C PHE A 451 -12.74 -11.36 15.10
N ALA A 452 -11.65 -11.26 14.35
CA ALA A 452 -10.95 -12.42 13.81
C ALA A 452 -9.44 -12.13 13.75
N GLY A 453 -8.61 -13.15 13.96
CA GLY A 453 -7.16 -13.07 13.89
C GLY A 453 -6.66 -13.46 12.50
N VAL A 454 -5.86 -12.58 11.87
CA VAL A 454 -5.13 -12.95 10.65
C VAL A 454 -3.66 -13.09 10.97
N CYS A 455 -3.09 -14.26 10.67
CA CYS A 455 -1.67 -14.49 10.69
C CYS A 455 -1.15 -14.61 9.25
N LEU A 456 0.03 -14.04 8.97
CA LEU A 456 0.71 -14.29 7.70
C LEU A 456 1.62 -15.50 7.83
N MET A 457 1.61 -16.37 6.82
CA MET A 457 2.41 -17.57 6.78
C MET A 457 2.67 -18.01 5.33
N ASP A 458 3.81 -18.63 5.06
CA ASP A 458 4.12 -19.13 3.71
C ASP A 458 3.17 -20.26 3.28
N ALA A 459 2.91 -20.36 1.97
CA ALA A 459 2.03 -21.35 1.36
C ALA A 459 2.40 -22.80 1.72
N ARG A 460 3.68 -23.08 1.90
CA ARG A 460 4.19 -24.39 2.30
C ARG A 460 3.75 -24.77 3.70
N SER A 461 3.88 -23.86 4.65
CA SER A 461 3.43 -24.07 6.04
C SER A 461 1.90 -24.04 6.17
N ILE A 462 1.20 -23.27 5.32
CA ILE A 462 -0.26 -23.34 5.23
C ILE A 462 -0.70 -24.74 4.73
N ALA A 463 -0.05 -25.28 3.71
CA ALA A 463 -0.34 -26.63 3.20
C ALA A 463 -0.03 -27.71 4.24
N ALA A 464 1.09 -27.59 4.98
CA ALA A 464 1.43 -28.48 6.07
C ALA A 464 0.38 -28.46 7.19
N THR A 465 -0.11 -27.27 7.55
CA THR A 465 -1.18 -27.06 8.52
C THR A 465 -2.50 -27.67 8.03
N ALA A 466 -2.83 -27.46 6.74
CA ALA A 466 -4.03 -28.02 6.12
C ALA A 466 -4.01 -29.54 6.11
N LYS A 467 -2.87 -30.16 5.74
CA LYS A 467 -2.69 -31.62 5.78
C LYS A 467 -2.87 -32.21 7.16
N ASN A 468 -2.62 -31.43 8.21
CA ASN A 468 -2.83 -31.78 9.61
C ASN A 468 -4.16 -31.26 10.18
N GLY A 469 -5.20 -31.04 9.32
CA GLY A 469 -6.55 -30.70 9.71
C GLY A 469 -6.71 -29.34 10.38
N GLY A 470 -5.77 -28.40 10.20
CA GLY A 470 -5.76 -27.08 10.82
C GLY A 470 -4.77 -26.92 11.97
N ARG A 471 -4.10 -27.99 12.41
CA ARG A 471 -3.03 -27.93 13.41
C ARG A 471 -1.83 -27.20 12.84
N ILE A 472 -1.47 -26.05 13.42
CA ILE A 472 -0.36 -25.22 12.91
C ILE A 472 0.93 -26.04 12.90
N THR A 473 1.50 -26.19 11.70
CA THR A 473 2.66 -27.05 11.42
C THR A 473 3.62 -26.31 10.48
N PRO A 474 4.90 -26.14 10.84
CA PRO A 474 5.90 -25.62 9.93
C PRO A 474 6.21 -26.65 8.83
N ALA A 475 6.38 -26.20 7.57
CA ALA A 475 6.55 -27.10 6.44
C ALA A 475 7.82 -27.97 6.52
N ASP A 476 8.89 -27.46 7.13
CA ASP A 476 10.15 -28.22 7.34
C ASP A 476 10.03 -29.36 8.37
N ALA A 477 8.90 -29.47 9.07
CA ALA A 477 8.59 -30.62 9.92
C ALA A 477 8.06 -31.83 9.15
N LEU A 478 7.65 -31.64 7.90
CA LEU A 478 7.16 -32.73 7.04
C LEU A 478 8.30 -33.35 6.24
N ASP A 479 8.17 -34.65 5.99
CA ASP A 479 9.09 -35.37 5.11
C ASP A 479 8.52 -35.34 3.67
N TYR A 480 9.09 -34.46 2.83
CA TYR A 480 8.80 -34.35 1.42
C TYR A 480 9.99 -33.77 0.66
N GLU A 481 10.15 -34.15 -0.59
CA GLU A 481 11.17 -33.55 -1.47
C GLU A 481 10.49 -32.70 -2.53
N PRO A 482 10.74 -31.40 -2.55
CA PRO A 482 10.11 -30.50 -3.52
C PRO A 482 10.68 -30.74 -4.92
N GLU A 483 9.80 -30.94 -5.89
CA GLU A 483 10.12 -31.01 -7.31
C GLU A 483 9.83 -29.64 -7.95
N ARG A 484 10.77 -29.11 -8.72
CA ARG A 484 10.54 -27.88 -9.49
C ARG A 484 9.97 -28.23 -10.86
N HIS A 485 8.71 -27.94 -11.06
CA HIS A 485 8.07 -28.09 -12.36
C HIS A 485 8.24 -26.85 -13.25
N PRO A 486 8.37 -27.01 -14.58
CA PRO A 486 8.49 -25.88 -15.48
C PRO A 486 7.15 -25.16 -15.65
N TYR A 487 7.14 -23.86 -15.41
CA TYR A 487 6.02 -23.01 -15.75
C TYR A 487 5.93 -22.79 -17.26
N VAL A 488 4.73 -22.91 -17.83
CA VAL A 488 4.44 -22.64 -19.23
C VAL A 488 3.41 -21.52 -19.34
N PHE A 489 3.83 -20.38 -19.83
CA PHE A 489 2.95 -19.24 -20.04
C PHE A 489 2.19 -19.36 -21.38
N ASP A 490 0.86 -19.29 -21.30
CA ASP A 490 -0.02 -19.28 -22.48
C ASP A 490 -0.48 -17.85 -22.80
N LYS A 491 0.25 -17.16 -23.68
CA LYS A 491 -0.06 -15.79 -24.10
C LYS A 491 -1.43 -15.62 -24.76
N THR A 492 -2.05 -16.70 -25.26
CA THR A 492 -3.36 -16.63 -25.93
C THR A 492 -4.48 -16.25 -24.97
N VAL A 493 -4.31 -16.48 -23.67
CA VAL A 493 -5.28 -16.09 -22.62
C VAL A 493 -5.51 -14.59 -22.68
N TYR A 494 -4.46 -13.81 -22.57
CA TYR A 494 -4.57 -12.35 -22.61
C TYR A 494 -4.94 -11.81 -23.99
N ALA A 495 -4.39 -12.39 -25.07
CA ALA A 495 -4.73 -12.00 -26.44
C ALA A 495 -6.23 -12.11 -26.75
N ARG A 496 -6.95 -13.00 -26.06
CA ARG A 496 -8.41 -13.20 -26.26
C ARG A 496 -9.27 -12.30 -25.38
N ARG A 497 -8.76 -11.79 -24.28
CA ARG A 497 -9.59 -11.14 -23.25
C ARG A 497 -9.18 -9.72 -22.89
N VAL A 498 -7.91 -9.38 -22.98
CA VAL A 498 -7.42 -8.06 -22.66
C VAL A 498 -7.58 -7.13 -23.86
N TYR A 499 -8.24 -6.00 -23.65
CA TYR A 499 -8.27 -4.94 -24.67
C TYR A 499 -6.98 -4.11 -24.55
N ASN A 500 -6.26 -3.97 -25.64
CA ASN A 500 -5.08 -3.10 -25.74
C ASN A 500 -5.31 -2.05 -26.82
N GLY A 501 -5.57 -0.81 -26.39
CA GLY A 501 -5.76 0.35 -27.25
C GLY A 501 -4.63 1.38 -27.14
N PHE A 502 -3.50 1.03 -26.50
CA PHE A 502 -2.39 1.97 -26.35
C PHE A 502 -1.87 2.46 -27.70
N GLY A 503 -1.72 3.78 -27.83
CA GLY A 503 -1.34 4.43 -29.09
C GLY A 503 -2.49 4.60 -30.10
N HIS A 504 -3.69 4.10 -29.80
CA HIS A 504 -4.88 4.15 -30.66
C HIS A 504 -6.11 4.69 -29.91
N PRO A 505 -6.07 5.92 -29.36
CA PRO A 505 -7.21 6.50 -28.67
C PRO A 505 -8.41 6.70 -29.64
N GLN A 506 -9.60 6.52 -29.08
CA GLN A 506 -10.87 6.73 -29.79
C GLN A 506 -11.63 7.89 -29.13
N PRO A 507 -11.31 9.15 -29.42
CA PRO A 507 -11.85 10.32 -28.70
C PRO A 507 -13.37 10.41 -28.68
N GLU A 508 -14.05 9.91 -29.72
CA GLU A 508 -15.50 9.90 -29.85
C GLU A 508 -16.20 8.87 -28.95
N THR A 509 -15.46 7.96 -28.34
CA THR A 509 -16.04 6.99 -27.41
C THR A 509 -16.62 7.74 -26.21
N LYS A 510 -17.91 7.50 -25.92
CA LYS A 510 -18.55 8.04 -24.71
C LYS A 510 -18.06 7.28 -23.48
N LEU A 511 -17.72 8.01 -22.44
CA LEU A 511 -17.53 7.42 -21.11
C LEU A 511 -18.87 6.95 -20.58
N ILE A 512 -18.92 5.70 -20.10
CA ILE A 512 -20.12 5.11 -19.54
C ILE A 512 -20.05 5.27 -18.03
N MET A 513 -20.88 6.19 -17.50
CA MET A 513 -20.97 6.49 -16.08
C MET A 513 -22.08 5.66 -15.46
N GLY A 514 -21.77 4.85 -14.46
CA GLY A 514 -22.79 4.20 -13.64
C GLY A 514 -23.35 5.15 -12.58
N PRO A 515 -24.49 4.83 -11.94
CA PRO A 515 -25.13 5.67 -10.92
C PRO A 515 -24.23 5.96 -9.70
N ASN A 516 -23.28 5.08 -9.40
CA ASN A 516 -22.35 5.25 -8.30
C ASN A 516 -21.12 6.09 -8.68
N ILE A 517 -20.88 6.37 -9.94
CA ILE A 517 -19.72 7.14 -10.38
C ILE A 517 -20.06 8.62 -10.37
N THR A 518 -19.43 9.38 -9.48
CA THR A 518 -19.66 10.83 -9.35
C THR A 518 -18.36 11.60 -9.49
N ASP A 519 -18.47 12.85 -9.97
CA ASP A 519 -17.33 13.75 -10.02
C ASP A 519 -16.93 14.22 -8.62
N TRP A 520 -15.71 14.72 -8.49
CA TRP A 520 -15.21 15.33 -7.26
C TRP A 520 -16.00 16.61 -6.94
N PRO A 521 -16.31 16.87 -5.66
CA PRO A 521 -16.92 18.13 -5.26
C PRO A 521 -15.95 19.30 -5.50
N LYS A 522 -16.51 20.51 -5.58
CA LYS A 522 -15.71 21.71 -5.74
C LYS A 522 -14.73 21.87 -4.58
N MET A 523 -13.45 22.02 -4.91
CA MET A 523 -12.39 22.32 -3.95
C MET A 523 -12.10 23.83 -3.95
N TYR A 524 -11.85 24.38 -2.77
CA TYR A 524 -11.63 25.82 -2.60
C TYR A 524 -10.16 26.13 -2.32
N GLU A 525 -9.71 27.29 -2.77
CA GLU A 525 -8.37 27.81 -2.47
C GLU A 525 -8.18 28.00 -0.96
N LEU A 526 -6.92 27.99 -0.52
CA LEU A 526 -6.57 28.25 0.88
C LEU A 526 -6.92 29.69 1.24
N GLY A 527 -7.62 29.90 2.35
CA GLY A 527 -7.97 31.21 2.87
C GLY A 527 -6.76 31.99 3.42
N GLU A 528 -6.92 33.29 3.66
CA GLU A 528 -5.85 34.12 4.27
C GLU A 528 -5.46 33.59 5.64
N ASN A 529 -6.47 33.33 6.49
CA ASN A 529 -6.32 32.67 7.79
C ASN A 529 -7.03 31.32 7.76
N LEU A 530 -6.67 30.43 8.68
CA LEU A 530 -7.27 29.11 8.82
C LEU A 530 -7.70 28.90 10.28
N LEU A 531 -8.97 28.55 10.47
CA LEU A 531 -9.50 28.06 11.73
C LEU A 531 -9.86 26.59 11.57
N LEU A 532 -9.26 25.74 12.38
CA LEU A 532 -9.46 24.29 12.36
C LEU A 532 -10.15 23.86 13.66
N GLU A 533 -11.21 23.06 13.55
CA GLU A 533 -11.77 22.36 14.70
C GLU A 533 -11.20 20.92 14.72
N LEU A 534 -10.70 20.49 15.88
CA LEU A 534 -10.23 19.12 16.08
C LEU A 534 -11.44 18.17 16.03
N ALA A 535 -11.58 17.42 14.92
CA ALA A 535 -12.67 16.46 14.75
C ALA A 535 -12.33 15.08 15.28
N ALA A 536 -11.03 14.73 15.32
CA ALA A 536 -10.53 13.49 15.92
C ALA A 536 -9.13 13.68 16.52
N VAL A 537 -8.87 12.97 17.62
CA VAL A 537 -7.57 12.92 18.31
C VAL A 537 -7.23 11.45 18.58
N ILE A 538 -6.08 10.98 18.07
CA ILE A 538 -5.67 9.57 18.11
C ILE A 538 -4.24 9.48 18.66
N HIS A 539 -4.08 8.88 19.84
CA HIS A 539 -2.79 8.75 20.52
C HIS A 539 -2.10 7.39 20.32
N ASP A 540 -2.63 6.54 19.43
CA ASP A 540 -1.96 5.27 19.11
C ASP A 540 -0.57 5.54 18.49
N PRO A 541 0.42 4.67 18.73
CA PRO A 541 1.78 4.84 18.19
C PRO A 541 1.81 4.99 16.67
N VAL A 542 0.93 4.28 15.96
CA VAL A 542 0.75 4.35 14.50
C VAL A 542 -0.75 4.28 14.20
N THR A 543 -1.23 5.13 13.28
CA THR A 543 -2.58 5.07 12.73
C THR A 543 -2.49 4.63 11.27
N THR A 544 -3.07 3.48 10.97
CA THR A 544 -3.04 2.92 9.61
C THR A 544 -4.03 3.60 8.68
N THR A 545 -3.80 3.49 7.39
CA THR A 545 -4.76 3.99 6.38
C THR A 545 -6.08 3.21 6.41
N ASP A 546 -6.08 1.96 6.86
CA ASP A 546 -7.29 1.16 7.03
C ASP A 546 -8.14 1.60 8.24
N GLU A 547 -7.52 2.23 9.25
CA GLU A 547 -8.23 2.93 10.32
C GLU A 547 -8.79 4.29 9.87
N LEU A 548 -8.04 5.00 9.02
CA LEU A 548 -8.49 6.26 8.42
C LEU A 548 -9.64 6.04 7.43
N ILE A 549 -9.57 5.01 6.60
CA ILE A 549 -10.62 4.62 5.65
C ILE A 549 -10.60 3.08 5.45
N PRO A 550 -11.64 2.35 5.91
CA PRO A 550 -11.68 0.89 5.84
C PRO A 550 -11.63 0.38 4.40
N SER A 551 -10.60 -0.39 4.03
CA SER A 551 -10.35 -0.79 2.65
C SER A 551 -11.39 -1.76 2.08
N GLY A 552 -11.67 -2.85 2.77
CA GLY A 552 -12.58 -3.91 2.30
C GLY A 552 -14.03 -3.46 2.21
N GLU A 553 -14.56 -2.91 3.31
CA GLU A 553 -15.94 -2.46 3.42
C GLU A 553 -16.31 -1.36 2.40
N THR A 554 -15.34 -0.54 2.03
CA THR A 554 -15.57 0.64 1.18
C THR A 554 -15.14 0.44 -0.28
N SER A 555 -14.62 -0.73 -0.62
CA SER A 555 -14.04 -0.96 -1.95
C SER A 555 -15.00 -0.65 -3.10
N SER A 556 -16.29 -0.94 -2.93
CA SER A 556 -17.32 -0.67 -3.94
C SER A 556 -17.75 0.80 -4.06
N TYR A 557 -17.33 1.67 -3.13
CA TYR A 557 -17.71 3.09 -3.14
C TYR A 557 -16.60 4.03 -3.60
N ARG A 558 -15.46 3.48 -4.05
CA ARG A 558 -14.27 4.26 -4.41
C ARG A 558 -14.46 5.22 -5.57
N SER A 559 -15.46 4.96 -6.42
CA SER A 559 -15.83 5.82 -7.56
C SER A 559 -16.81 6.94 -7.20
N ASN A 560 -17.20 7.03 -5.92
CA ASN A 560 -18.09 8.06 -5.40
C ASN A 560 -17.44 8.74 -4.17
N PRO A 561 -16.70 9.83 -4.36
CA PRO A 561 -15.99 10.51 -3.30
C PRO A 561 -16.87 10.91 -2.11
N LEU A 562 -18.09 11.36 -2.38
CA LEU A 562 -19.03 11.78 -1.34
C LEU A 562 -19.50 10.58 -0.50
N ARG A 563 -19.85 9.48 -1.17
CA ARG A 563 -20.29 8.26 -0.48
C ARG A 563 -19.14 7.60 0.28
N LEU A 564 -17.94 7.57 -0.32
CA LEU A 564 -16.76 7.02 0.32
C LEU A 564 -16.40 7.77 1.60
N ALA A 565 -16.48 9.10 1.57
CA ALA A 565 -16.13 9.94 2.71
C ALA A 565 -16.97 9.64 3.97
N GLU A 566 -18.20 9.11 3.83
CA GLU A 566 -19.05 8.69 4.95
C GLU A 566 -18.43 7.59 5.84
N PHE A 567 -17.41 6.89 5.35
CA PHE A 567 -16.71 5.85 6.08
C PHE A 567 -15.42 6.30 6.74
N THR A 568 -15.06 7.59 6.64
CA THR A 568 -13.82 8.13 7.22
C THR A 568 -13.80 7.91 8.73
N LEU A 569 -12.75 7.23 9.23
CA LEU A 569 -12.58 6.89 10.65
C LEU A 569 -13.75 6.10 11.28
N SER A 570 -14.66 5.53 10.48
CA SER A 570 -15.89 4.91 10.95
C SER A 570 -15.66 3.80 11.98
N ARG A 571 -14.55 3.08 11.88
CA ARG A 571 -14.17 2.01 12.82
C ARG A 571 -13.40 2.51 14.03
N ARG A 572 -12.69 3.64 13.92
CA ARG A 572 -11.79 4.14 14.97
C ARG A 572 -12.40 5.29 15.77
N VAL A 573 -13.02 6.25 15.09
CA VAL A 573 -13.66 7.44 15.67
C VAL A 573 -15.02 7.65 14.98
N PRO A 574 -16.06 6.88 15.31
CA PRO A 574 -17.38 6.93 14.62
C PRO A 574 -17.99 8.34 14.58
N ASP A 575 -17.70 9.18 15.59
CA ASP A 575 -18.20 10.56 15.66
C ASP A 575 -17.47 11.54 14.73
N TYR A 576 -16.41 11.12 14.02
CA TYR A 576 -15.66 12.00 13.15
C TYR A 576 -16.51 12.56 12.02
N VAL A 577 -17.23 11.73 11.27
CA VAL A 577 -18.03 12.16 10.11
C VAL A 577 -19.14 13.14 10.51
N PRO A 578 -19.95 12.90 11.55
CA PRO A 578 -20.92 13.89 12.01
C PRO A 578 -20.30 15.23 12.39
N ARG A 579 -19.17 15.22 13.10
CA ARG A 579 -18.42 16.45 13.47
C ARG A 579 -17.93 17.20 12.23
N ALA A 580 -17.22 16.51 11.35
CA ALA A 580 -16.68 17.12 10.14
C ALA A 580 -17.76 17.73 9.24
N LYS A 581 -18.92 17.05 9.10
CA LYS A 581 -20.07 17.59 8.35
C LYS A 581 -20.65 18.85 8.99
N LYS A 582 -20.76 18.91 10.32
CA LYS A 582 -21.20 20.11 11.02
C LYS A 582 -20.26 21.29 10.76
N ILE A 583 -18.94 21.04 10.82
CA ILE A 583 -17.90 22.04 10.52
C ILE A 583 -18.00 22.52 9.07
N ALA A 584 -18.13 21.58 8.12
CA ALA A 584 -18.28 21.90 6.70
C ALA A 584 -19.55 22.70 6.39
N ALA A 585 -20.64 22.45 7.10
CA ALA A 585 -21.89 23.21 6.96
C ALA A 585 -21.69 24.67 7.38
N LEU A 586 -21.03 24.93 8.51
CA LEU A 586 -20.70 26.28 8.95
C LEU A 586 -19.81 27.04 7.97
N GLU A 587 -18.83 26.37 7.35
CA GLU A 587 -18.01 26.97 6.29
C GLU A 587 -18.82 27.25 5.02
N ALA A 588 -19.75 26.38 4.66
CA ALA A 588 -20.67 26.61 3.52
C ALA A 588 -21.57 27.83 3.76
N GLU A 589 -22.13 27.98 4.97
CA GLU A 589 -22.91 29.17 5.37
C GLU A 589 -22.04 30.44 5.30
N ARG A 590 -20.83 30.41 5.85
CA ARG A 590 -19.88 31.53 5.77
C ARG A 590 -19.59 31.94 4.32
N ARG A 591 -19.39 30.98 3.42
CA ARG A 591 -19.15 31.25 1.98
C ARG A 591 -20.37 31.77 1.24
N ALA A 592 -21.57 31.55 1.76
CA ALA A 592 -22.80 32.12 1.25
C ALA A 592 -23.10 33.52 1.83
N ASP A 593 -22.05 34.20 2.34
CA ASP A 593 -22.14 35.51 3.00
C ASP A 593 -23.07 35.54 4.21
N SER A 594 -23.37 34.38 4.79
CA SER A 594 -23.99 34.25 6.09
C SER A 594 -22.94 34.40 7.20
N SER A 595 -23.33 34.87 8.35
CA SER A 595 -22.46 34.98 9.52
C SER A 595 -22.93 34.06 10.64
N PRO A 596 -22.56 32.74 10.61
CA PRO A 596 -23.00 31.80 11.63
C PRO A 596 -22.56 32.27 13.03
N GLU A 597 -23.50 32.41 13.95
CA GLU A 597 -23.24 32.93 15.31
C GLU A 597 -22.21 32.07 16.05
N ALA A 598 -22.30 30.74 15.89
CA ALA A 598 -21.33 29.82 16.50
C ALA A 598 -19.89 30.09 16.03
N LEU A 599 -19.68 30.32 14.75
CA LEU A 599 -18.34 30.60 14.19
C LEU A 599 -17.88 32.02 14.60
N ARG A 600 -18.78 33.00 14.61
CA ARG A 600 -18.52 34.34 15.05
C ARG A 600 -18.05 34.40 16.52
N ALA A 601 -18.72 33.64 17.40
CA ALA A 601 -18.34 33.52 18.79
C ALA A 601 -16.92 32.98 18.98
N VAL A 602 -16.54 31.99 18.23
CA VAL A 602 -15.17 31.40 18.24
C VAL A 602 -14.15 32.42 17.73
N LEU A 603 -14.41 33.10 16.60
CA LEU A 603 -13.50 34.08 16.02
C LEU A 603 -13.28 35.29 16.91
N ALA A 604 -14.26 35.70 17.72
CA ALA A 604 -14.14 36.78 18.69
C ALA A 604 -13.02 36.55 19.73
N HIS A 605 -12.63 35.34 19.99
CA HIS A 605 -11.48 35.02 20.81
C HIS A 605 -10.13 35.40 20.19
N PHE A 606 -10.07 35.55 18.84
CA PHE A 606 -8.82 35.79 18.12
C PHE A 606 -8.69 37.21 17.60
N GLY A 607 -9.77 38.01 17.58
CA GLY A 607 -9.74 39.39 17.12
C GLY A 607 -11.12 39.94 16.75
N ASP A 608 -11.16 40.89 15.82
CA ASP A 608 -12.41 41.41 15.28
C ASP A 608 -13.11 40.30 14.49
N ALA A 609 -14.21 39.77 15.05
CA ALA A 609 -14.93 38.65 14.51
C ALA A 609 -15.50 38.96 13.11
N ASP A 610 -15.94 40.17 12.81
CA ASP A 610 -16.49 40.53 11.51
C ASP A 610 -15.41 40.63 10.41
N ALA A 611 -14.25 41.11 10.75
CA ALA A 611 -13.09 41.14 9.87
C ALA A 611 -12.56 39.72 9.63
N LEU A 612 -12.43 38.92 10.68
CA LEU A 612 -11.97 37.53 10.59
C LEU A 612 -12.95 36.63 9.85
N MET A 613 -14.25 36.87 9.98
CA MET A 613 -15.27 36.09 9.24
C MET A 613 -15.06 36.15 7.71
N LYS A 614 -14.58 37.29 7.19
CA LYS A 614 -14.33 37.48 5.76
C LYS A 614 -13.07 36.80 5.24
N THR A 615 -12.04 36.70 6.11
CA THR A 615 -10.69 36.30 5.73
C THR A 615 -10.29 34.90 6.21
N THR A 616 -11.08 34.32 7.13
CA THR A 616 -10.75 33.03 7.74
C THR A 616 -11.54 31.88 7.13
N GLN A 617 -10.82 30.91 6.58
CA GLN A 617 -11.39 29.65 6.15
C GLN A 617 -11.57 28.73 7.36
N PHE A 618 -12.73 28.08 7.45
CA PHE A 618 -13.06 27.18 8.54
C PHE A 618 -13.06 25.72 8.05
N GLY A 619 -12.49 24.81 8.83
CA GLY A 619 -12.46 23.41 8.47
C GLY A 619 -12.09 22.50 9.63
N SER A 620 -12.15 21.19 9.35
CA SER A 620 -11.77 20.16 10.32
C SER A 620 -10.30 19.77 10.20
N CYS A 621 -9.74 19.25 11.30
CA CYS A 621 -8.47 18.57 11.27
C CYS A 621 -8.50 17.31 12.14
N VAL A 622 -7.53 16.42 11.87
CA VAL A 622 -7.27 15.20 12.63
C VAL A 622 -5.89 15.33 13.27
N PHE A 623 -5.79 15.04 14.55
CA PHE A 623 -4.50 14.75 15.18
C PHE A 623 -4.31 13.24 15.29
N ALA A 624 -3.12 12.75 14.92
CA ALA A 624 -2.67 11.39 15.19
C ALA A 624 -1.16 11.37 15.39
N ASN A 625 -0.63 10.57 16.30
CA ASN A 625 0.81 10.53 16.58
C ASN A 625 1.64 10.26 15.31
N LYS A 626 1.27 9.22 14.55
CA LYS A 626 1.98 8.80 13.32
C LYS A 626 0.99 8.22 12.30
N PRO A 627 0.28 9.06 11.53
CA PRO A 627 -0.74 8.60 10.59
C PRO A 627 -0.16 8.17 9.24
N GLY A 628 -0.90 7.27 8.55
CA GLY A 628 -0.73 7.01 7.13
C GLY A 628 0.12 5.81 6.76
N ASP A 629 0.26 4.83 7.66
CA ASP A 629 0.80 3.53 7.31
C ASP A 629 -0.27 2.67 6.62
N GLY A 630 0.06 2.07 5.48
CA GLY A 630 -0.88 1.22 4.75
C GLY A 630 -1.04 1.56 3.27
N SER A 631 -2.11 1.06 2.62
CA SER A 631 -2.33 1.14 1.16
C SER A 631 -3.27 2.24 0.70
N ALA A 632 -4.35 2.51 1.45
CA ALA A 632 -5.40 3.44 1.04
C ALA A 632 -5.05 4.92 1.34
N ARG A 633 -3.81 5.33 1.06
CA ARG A 633 -3.25 6.63 1.44
C ARG A 633 -3.95 7.81 0.78
N GLU A 634 -4.27 7.64 -0.50
CA GLU A 634 -4.99 8.67 -1.26
C GLU A 634 -6.38 8.87 -0.66
N GLN A 635 -7.17 7.81 -0.49
CA GLN A 635 -8.52 7.89 0.06
C GLN A 635 -8.52 8.34 1.53
N ALA A 636 -7.50 8.00 2.29
CA ALA A 636 -7.33 8.47 3.67
C ALA A 636 -7.19 10.01 3.75
N ALA A 637 -6.62 10.65 2.72
CA ALA A 637 -6.53 12.11 2.61
C ALA A 637 -7.76 12.71 1.93
N SER A 638 -8.14 12.21 0.74
CA SER A 638 -9.24 12.77 -0.06
C SER A 638 -10.58 12.75 0.66
N CYS A 639 -10.88 11.68 1.42
CA CYS A 639 -12.13 11.60 2.17
C CYS A 639 -12.23 12.65 3.27
N GLN A 640 -11.13 12.93 3.97
CA GLN A 640 -11.08 14.03 4.93
C GLN A 640 -11.31 15.38 4.23
N LYS A 641 -10.66 15.60 3.06
CA LYS A 641 -10.84 16.81 2.28
C LYS A 641 -12.28 17.00 1.81
N VAL A 642 -12.91 15.95 1.30
CA VAL A 642 -14.32 15.95 0.87
C VAL A 642 -15.26 16.35 2.02
N LEU A 643 -14.94 15.97 3.26
CA LEU A 643 -15.67 16.34 4.48
C LEU A 643 -15.25 17.72 5.05
N GLY A 644 -14.46 18.52 4.32
CA GLY A 644 -14.03 19.83 4.78
C GLY A 644 -12.80 19.80 5.67
N GLY A 645 -11.96 18.77 5.56
CA GLY A 645 -10.64 18.72 6.22
C GLY A 645 -9.60 19.59 5.52
N PHE A 646 -8.83 20.37 6.28
CA PHE A 646 -7.78 21.23 5.73
C PHE A 646 -6.39 20.96 6.31
N ALA A 647 -6.27 20.13 7.33
CA ALA A 647 -4.99 19.76 7.89
C ALA A 647 -5.00 18.38 8.55
N ASN A 648 -3.84 17.76 8.60
CA ASN A 648 -3.49 16.75 9.59
C ASN A 648 -2.41 17.32 10.51
N ILE A 649 -2.48 17.01 11.80
CA ILE A 649 -1.48 17.39 12.81
C ILE A 649 -0.90 16.09 13.37
N CYS A 650 0.42 15.95 13.39
CA CYS A 650 1.08 14.76 13.89
C CYS A 650 2.48 15.09 14.42
N TYR A 651 3.13 14.13 15.07
CA TYR A 651 4.56 14.23 15.35
C TYR A 651 5.38 13.80 14.13
N GLU A 652 4.95 12.73 13.44
CA GLU A 652 5.61 12.22 12.25
C GLU A 652 4.58 11.58 11.31
N PHE A 653 4.73 11.76 10.00
CA PHE A 653 3.98 10.98 9.02
C PHE A 653 4.60 9.58 8.86
N ALA A 654 3.78 8.54 8.92
CA ALA A 654 4.26 7.16 8.79
C ALA A 654 4.97 6.91 7.45
N THR A 655 4.49 7.54 6.38
CA THR A 655 5.11 7.45 5.04
C THR A 655 5.14 8.81 4.34
N LYS A 656 6.17 9.05 3.52
CA LYS A 656 6.22 10.20 2.60
C LYS A 656 4.96 10.26 1.72
N ARG A 657 4.49 9.11 1.27
CA ARG A 657 3.33 8.97 0.36
C ARG A 657 2.03 9.51 0.95
N TYR A 658 1.75 9.27 2.24
CA TYR A 658 0.55 9.83 2.87
C TYR A 658 0.67 11.36 3.01
N ARG A 659 1.85 11.86 3.38
CA ARG A 659 2.12 13.30 3.43
C ARG A 659 1.90 13.96 2.05
N SER A 660 2.44 13.37 0.98
CA SER A 660 2.24 13.88 -0.39
C SER A 660 0.77 13.88 -0.80
N ASN A 661 0.01 12.85 -0.41
CA ASN A 661 -1.44 12.83 -0.68
C ASN A 661 -2.18 13.93 0.08
N CYS A 662 -1.82 14.24 1.33
CA CYS A 662 -2.37 15.39 2.04
C CYS A 662 -2.14 16.69 1.25
N ILE A 663 -0.91 16.92 0.79
CA ILE A 663 -0.54 18.10 0.00
C ILE A 663 -1.34 18.15 -1.31
N ASN A 664 -1.39 17.06 -2.07
CA ASN A 664 -2.10 16.98 -3.34
C ASN A 664 -3.61 17.24 -3.21
N TRP A 665 -4.18 16.95 -2.06
CA TRP A 665 -5.56 17.29 -1.71
C TRP A 665 -5.69 18.66 -1.01
N GLY A 666 -4.62 19.47 -0.95
CA GLY A 666 -4.63 20.80 -0.37
C GLY A 666 -4.88 20.80 1.14
N MET A 667 -4.37 19.77 1.83
CA MET A 667 -4.40 19.64 3.28
C MET A 667 -3.02 19.91 3.84
N LEU A 668 -2.90 20.84 4.78
CA LEU A 668 -1.64 21.20 5.41
C LEU A 668 -1.12 20.04 6.28
N PRO A 669 0.09 19.51 5.98
CA PRO A 669 0.67 18.40 6.73
C PRO A 669 1.48 18.92 7.92
N PHE A 670 0.80 19.43 8.94
CA PHE A 670 1.44 19.99 10.12
C PHE A 670 2.14 18.93 10.97
N THR A 671 3.36 19.21 11.39
CA THR A 671 4.09 18.45 12.40
C THR A 671 4.36 19.27 13.66
N LEU A 672 4.58 18.56 14.77
CA LEU A 672 4.98 19.09 16.07
C LEU A 672 6.36 18.58 16.42
N ASP A 673 7.08 19.32 17.26
CA ASP A 673 8.28 18.78 17.89
C ASP A 673 7.92 17.65 18.87
N ALA A 674 8.78 16.63 18.95
CA ALA A 674 8.50 15.39 19.68
C ALA A 674 8.24 15.59 21.18
N ASP A 675 8.75 16.65 21.77
CA ASP A 675 8.59 17.04 23.16
C ASP A 675 7.39 17.97 23.42
N THR A 676 6.67 18.37 22.37
CA THR A 676 5.47 19.22 22.50
C THR A 676 4.27 18.36 22.95
N PRO A 677 3.73 18.54 24.15
CA PRO A 677 2.55 17.81 24.59
C PRO A 677 1.33 18.12 23.71
N PHE A 678 0.55 17.09 23.35
CA PHE A 678 -0.73 17.26 22.69
C PHE A 678 -1.85 16.73 23.56
N ASP A 679 -2.36 17.57 24.45
CA ASP A 679 -3.42 17.29 25.43
C ASP A 679 -4.79 17.87 25.04
N HIS A 680 -4.94 18.24 23.76
CA HIS A 680 -6.15 18.82 23.21
C HIS A 680 -7.19 17.74 22.89
N GLN A 681 -8.46 18.14 22.83
CA GLN A 681 -9.59 17.25 22.67
C GLN A 681 -10.40 17.59 21.40
N PRO A 682 -11.20 16.64 20.87
CA PRO A 682 -12.17 16.97 19.84
C PRO A 682 -13.10 18.11 20.27
N GLY A 683 -13.25 19.13 19.40
CA GLY A 683 -13.99 20.36 19.68
C GLY A 683 -13.11 21.54 20.06
N ASP A 684 -11.82 21.35 20.37
CA ASP A 684 -10.87 22.45 20.50
C ASP A 684 -10.54 23.05 19.11
N TYR A 685 -10.21 24.33 19.08
CA TYR A 685 -9.94 25.06 17.84
C TYR A 685 -8.46 25.42 17.71
N VAL A 686 -7.93 25.31 16.49
CA VAL A 686 -6.57 25.74 16.14
C VAL A 686 -6.68 26.88 15.13
N PHE A 687 -6.32 28.09 15.52
CA PHE A 687 -6.28 29.25 14.64
C PHE A 687 -4.86 29.48 14.13
N VAL A 688 -4.70 29.54 12.80
CA VAL A 688 -3.43 29.82 12.12
C VAL A 688 -3.58 31.11 11.31
N PRO A 689 -3.12 32.22 11.82
CA PRO A 689 -3.18 33.51 11.10
C PRO A 689 -2.21 33.52 9.92
N ASP A 690 -2.50 34.35 8.91
CA ASP A 690 -1.66 34.59 7.72
C ASP A 690 -1.20 33.29 7.00
N VAL A 691 -1.93 32.19 7.14
CA VAL A 691 -1.51 30.87 6.63
C VAL A 691 -1.21 30.89 5.14
N ARG A 692 -2.03 31.57 4.35
CA ARG A 692 -1.82 31.69 2.88
C ARG A 692 -0.50 32.39 2.56
N LYS A 693 -0.20 33.48 3.26
CA LYS A 693 1.05 34.23 3.12
C LYS A 693 2.26 33.38 3.54
N LEU A 694 2.16 32.68 4.65
CA LEU A 694 3.25 31.83 5.17
C LEU A 694 3.56 30.68 4.19
N VAL A 695 2.55 30.02 3.64
CA VAL A 695 2.73 29.01 2.60
C VAL A 695 3.39 29.60 1.36
N GLY A 696 2.89 30.75 0.87
CA GLY A 696 3.42 31.42 -0.33
C GLY A 696 4.89 31.85 -0.19
N GLN A 697 5.30 32.24 1.01
CA GLN A 697 6.69 32.64 1.31
C GLN A 697 7.63 31.44 1.58
N GLY A 698 7.08 30.19 1.62
CA GLY A 698 7.85 29.01 1.96
C GLY A 698 8.29 28.94 3.42
N SER A 699 7.51 29.56 4.33
CA SER A 699 7.76 29.43 5.76
C SER A 699 7.64 27.96 6.19
N GLU A 700 8.55 27.52 7.04
CA GLU A 700 8.48 26.19 7.65
C GLU A 700 7.74 26.21 8.99
N ASP A 701 7.69 27.36 9.65
CA ASP A 701 7.04 27.56 10.94
C ASP A 701 5.75 28.36 10.79
N PHE A 702 4.69 27.84 11.41
CA PHE A 702 3.34 28.39 11.39
C PHE A 702 2.90 28.66 12.83
N PRO A 703 2.98 29.90 13.31
CA PRO A 703 2.43 30.29 14.61
C PRO A 703 0.93 29.98 14.63
N ALA A 704 0.48 29.35 15.69
CA ALA A 704 -0.92 28.97 15.87
C ALA A 704 -1.35 29.24 17.32
N MET A 705 -2.66 29.41 17.52
CA MET A 705 -3.26 29.57 18.84
C MET A 705 -4.33 28.46 18.99
N VAL A 706 -4.23 27.67 20.04
CA VAL A 706 -5.27 26.67 20.36
C VAL A 706 -6.23 27.27 21.39
N LEU A 707 -7.52 27.24 21.06
CA LEU A 707 -8.61 27.63 21.93
C LEU A 707 -9.32 26.37 22.44
N ARG A 708 -9.37 26.21 23.76
CA ARG A 708 -10.08 25.09 24.41
C ARG A 708 -11.53 25.45 24.74
N ALA A 709 -12.32 24.44 25.03
CA ALA A 709 -13.72 24.60 25.41
C ALA A 709 -13.96 25.48 26.66
N ASP A 710 -12.98 25.56 27.57
CA ASP A 710 -13.02 26.44 28.75
C ASP A 710 -12.64 27.93 28.44
N GLY A 711 -12.37 28.24 27.17
CA GLY A 711 -11.97 29.57 26.72
C GLY A 711 -10.48 29.86 26.90
N SER A 712 -9.68 28.95 27.45
CA SER A 712 -8.23 29.09 27.57
C SER A 712 -7.54 29.05 26.21
N LYS A 713 -6.48 29.83 26.05
CA LYS A 713 -5.69 29.87 24.81
C LYS A 713 -4.24 29.50 25.06
N THR A 714 -3.71 28.60 24.21
CA THR A 714 -2.32 28.16 24.28
C THR A 714 -1.63 28.41 22.95
N PRO A 715 -0.50 29.16 22.91
CA PRO A 715 0.27 29.31 21.68
C PRO A 715 1.00 28.03 21.34
N HIS A 716 1.03 27.73 20.06
CA HIS A 716 1.78 26.58 19.49
C HIS A 716 2.45 26.98 18.19
N VAL A 717 3.54 26.30 17.84
CA VAL A 717 4.14 26.37 16.51
C VAL A 717 3.84 25.05 15.79
N ARG A 718 3.41 25.14 14.54
CA ARG A 718 3.25 24.02 13.63
C ARG A 718 4.33 24.09 12.57
N HIS A 719 4.81 22.95 12.11
CA HIS A 719 5.87 22.90 11.11
C HIS A 719 5.36 22.25 9.83
N VAL A 720 5.73 22.84 8.68
CA VAL A 720 5.59 22.21 7.36
C VAL A 720 6.92 22.32 6.65
N ARG A 721 7.75 21.30 6.74
CA ARG A 721 9.13 21.32 6.26
C ARG A 721 9.25 20.70 4.85
N GLY A 722 10.18 21.23 4.05
CA GLY A 722 10.60 20.64 2.79
C GLY A 722 9.51 20.62 1.71
N LEU A 723 8.68 21.65 1.61
CA LEU A 723 7.76 21.83 0.48
C LEU A 723 8.54 22.29 -0.76
N THR A 724 8.25 21.67 -1.89
CA THR A 724 8.66 22.17 -3.21
C THR A 724 7.83 23.40 -3.60
N ASP A 725 8.27 24.14 -4.61
CA ASP A 725 7.52 25.28 -5.14
C ASP A 725 6.14 24.86 -5.65
N ASP A 726 6.07 23.75 -6.39
CA ASP A 726 4.82 23.20 -6.90
C ASP A 726 3.89 22.75 -5.76
N GLU A 727 4.41 22.11 -4.71
CA GLU A 727 3.62 21.70 -3.55
C GLU A 727 3.02 22.91 -2.81
N ARG A 728 3.75 24.02 -2.72
CA ARG A 728 3.22 25.28 -2.15
C ARG A 728 2.07 25.81 -2.99
N GLU A 729 2.23 25.89 -4.29
CA GLU A 729 1.18 26.34 -5.21
C GLU A 729 -0.07 25.43 -5.16
N ILE A 730 0.11 24.10 -5.07
CA ILE A 730 -1.00 23.16 -4.91
C ILE A 730 -1.79 23.43 -3.62
N LEU A 731 -1.10 23.69 -2.52
CA LEU A 731 -1.74 24.05 -1.24
C LEU A 731 -2.50 25.37 -1.35
N LEU A 732 -1.92 26.40 -2.00
CA LEU A 732 -2.55 27.71 -2.22
C LEU A 732 -3.79 27.61 -3.11
N ASP A 733 -3.73 26.78 -4.17
CA ASP A 733 -4.84 26.54 -5.10
C ASP A 733 -5.91 25.60 -4.52
N GLY A 734 -5.66 24.99 -3.36
CA GLY A 734 -6.60 24.18 -2.60
C GLY A 734 -6.61 22.70 -2.95
N CYS A 735 -6.06 22.30 -4.07
CA CYS A 735 -5.76 20.91 -4.47
C CYS A 735 -5.05 20.85 -5.83
N LEU A 736 -4.50 19.68 -6.15
CA LEU A 736 -3.82 19.41 -7.42
C LEU A 736 -4.72 19.65 -8.66
N MET A 737 -6.03 19.31 -8.59
CA MET A 737 -6.95 19.53 -9.70
C MET A 737 -7.07 21.01 -10.05
N ASN A 738 -7.23 21.87 -9.05
CA ASN A 738 -7.30 23.31 -9.23
C ASN A 738 -5.98 23.88 -9.78
N TYR A 739 -4.85 23.37 -9.25
CA TYR A 739 -3.53 23.79 -9.69
C TYR A 739 -3.35 23.57 -11.20
N TYR A 740 -3.68 22.41 -11.73
CA TYR A 740 -3.56 22.13 -13.16
C TYR A 740 -4.65 22.79 -13.99
N ALA A 741 -5.89 22.86 -13.50
CA ALA A 741 -6.95 23.54 -14.21
C ALA A 741 -6.68 25.05 -14.48
N LYS A 742 -5.87 25.68 -13.63
CA LYS A 742 -5.44 27.07 -13.84
C LYS A 742 -4.27 27.24 -14.81
N ARG A 743 -3.47 26.21 -15.02
CA ARG A 743 -2.19 26.25 -15.77
C ARG A 743 -2.23 25.47 -17.08
N GLY A 744 -3.23 24.65 -17.31
CA GLY A 744 -3.51 23.91 -18.55
C GLY A 744 -4.61 24.58 -19.31
#